data_79ab8a5e4312e403749042946b8acae5
#
_entry.id   79ab8a5e4312e403749042946b8acae5
#
_cell.length_a   1.000
_cell.length_b   1.000
_cell.length_c   1.000
_cell.angle_alpha   90.00
_cell.angle_beta   90.00
_cell.angle_gamma   90.00
#
_symmetry.space_group_name_H-M   'P 1'
#
loop_
_entity.id
_entity.type
_entity.pdbx_description
1 polymer ?
#
loop_
_entity_poly.entity_id
_entity_poly.type
_entity_poly.pdbx_seq_one_letter_code
_entity_poly.pdbx_strand_id
1 'polypeptide(L)'
;MQQFVEQHKEVLKATMPGVKGHEVKLQQLDDWWGKVSLIGKINSLRLGSDILTSMDVTKQRFNLLQHTLIDNLLQEQTRKVLLYDKACCQMAMDVLTRNLFERTADIGFLATDQQICQFMAQADTQETEQAVLLRHLQHYVANYSVYDDVVLLAADGRILLRLNQQHSATHSNDPLLQLSLTQGSSYTETCRYSDLQPDKALSLIYSQPVYDAQQQVLGVLCLCFNIADELHTIFSKLLIANQHSMMALVTADGSVAFSSDQTKLPVLSKAETVQRLKLHRHEQKNYLISVASSRGYQQYYGPGWQVQMWTPLDTLTQTSTLPVTDNTLAETGLFPALSAIKLESMQVNDELSLIVLNGEIAAARKHAIEFIPVLNAIRGIGQDIYQVFSSSIDELAATIMHSQLLELTTLAELAADIMDRNLYERANDCRWWAQNASFRQALAQPDITDAQRQALAQQLAYINGLYTVYQTIYLYDARLQLVASSTGDAGGVMEAGSAAEACLKLSQPQQYAVSDFVPSQLYQQQPTYIYNAALFHPSHSEQVIGGIGLVFDSTPQFSAMLSDILPKDEHGGIKAGYSACFTDASGQVISAVNAKWQAGTVLPLPAAFYQQALQQALTRQCELGGQRYLVAIAPTKGYREYKTSDGYQNQLFACLLLQYQITAGC
;
A
#
# COMPACT_ATOMS: atom_id res chain seq x y z
N MET A 1 -14.02 -5.15 -17.66
CA MET A 1 -14.97 -4.25 -16.96
C MET A 1 -16.30 -4.17 -17.67
N GLN A 2 -16.35 -3.72 -18.92
CA GLN A 2 -17.58 -3.57 -19.70
C GLN A 2 -18.43 -4.86 -19.73
N GLN A 3 -17.79 -6.01 -19.99
CA GLN A 3 -18.46 -7.31 -19.95
C GLN A 3 -19.03 -7.67 -18.58
N PHE A 4 -18.32 -7.35 -17.49
CA PHE A 4 -18.79 -7.58 -16.12
C PHE A 4 -20.00 -6.71 -15.78
N VAL A 5 -19.96 -5.42 -16.13
CA VAL A 5 -21.07 -4.48 -15.91
C VAL A 5 -22.29 -4.93 -16.70
N GLU A 6 -22.14 -5.32 -17.96
CA GLU A 6 -23.25 -5.80 -18.80
C GLU A 6 -23.87 -7.07 -18.24
N GLN A 7 -23.05 -8.01 -17.77
CA GLN A 7 -23.53 -9.28 -17.17
C GLN A 7 -24.32 -9.06 -15.87
N HIS A 8 -23.97 -8.02 -15.08
CA HIS A 8 -24.57 -7.75 -13.77
C HIS A 8 -25.41 -6.47 -13.73
N LYS A 9 -25.76 -5.91 -14.88
CA LYS A 9 -26.39 -4.60 -15.05
C LYS A 9 -27.61 -4.39 -14.16
N GLU A 10 -28.54 -5.34 -14.12
CA GLU A 10 -29.76 -5.22 -13.33
C GLU A 10 -29.51 -5.21 -11.81
N VAL A 11 -28.56 -6.02 -11.34
CA VAL A 11 -28.19 -6.05 -9.92
C VAL A 11 -27.49 -4.74 -9.52
N LEU A 12 -26.57 -4.25 -10.35
CA LEU A 12 -25.85 -3.00 -10.13
C LEU A 12 -26.82 -1.80 -10.12
N LYS A 13 -27.75 -1.71 -11.08
CA LYS A 13 -28.80 -0.68 -11.11
C LYS A 13 -29.67 -0.70 -9.84
N ALA A 14 -30.10 -1.89 -9.43
CA ALA A 14 -30.97 -2.02 -8.25
C ALA A 14 -30.28 -1.58 -6.95
N THR A 15 -28.95 -1.68 -6.88
CA THR A 15 -28.15 -1.40 -5.69
C THR A 15 -27.47 -0.04 -5.71
N MET A 16 -27.54 0.71 -6.81
CA MET A 16 -26.95 2.05 -6.97
C MET A 16 -28.05 3.14 -7.08
N PRO A 17 -28.53 3.70 -5.93
CA PRO A 17 -29.65 4.66 -5.94
C PRO A 17 -29.40 5.92 -6.79
N GLY A 18 -28.15 6.41 -6.87
CA GLY A 18 -27.77 7.55 -7.71
C GLY A 18 -28.07 7.27 -9.19
N VAL A 19 -27.57 6.14 -9.71
CA VAL A 19 -27.80 5.73 -11.11
C VAL A 19 -29.29 5.50 -11.38
N LYS A 20 -29.98 4.82 -10.44
CA LYS A 20 -31.44 4.61 -10.54
C LYS A 20 -32.22 5.92 -10.55
N GLY A 21 -31.79 6.92 -9.76
CA GLY A 21 -32.40 8.25 -9.75
C GLY A 21 -32.32 8.96 -11.09
N HIS A 22 -31.17 8.87 -11.77
CA HIS A 22 -31.01 9.41 -13.12
C HIS A 22 -31.84 8.64 -14.15
N GLU A 23 -31.84 7.30 -14.07
CA GLU A 23 -32.67 6.45 -14.96
C GLU A 23 -34.15 6.82 -14.85
N VAL A 24 -34.68 6.96 -13.63
CA VAL A 24 -36.10 7.33 -13.41
C VAL A 24 -36.42 8.70 -13.99
N LYS A 25 -35.55 9.70 -13.82
CA LYS A 25 -35.77 11.04 -14.43
C LYS A 25 -35.77 10.99 -15.94
N LEU A 26 -34.84 10.26 -16.56
CA LEU A 26 -34.75 10.10 -18.01
C LEU A 26 -35.95 9.33 -18.56
N GLN A 27 -36.43 8.30 -17.85
CA GLN A 27 -37.65 7.57 -18.23
C GLN A 27 -38.88 8.46 -18.17
N GLN A 28 -39.02 9.32 -17.16
CA GLN A 28 -40.10 10.30 -17.07
C GLN A 28 -40.10 11.26 -18.28
N LEU A 29 -38.93 11.69 -18.74
CA LEU A 29 -38.79 12.52 -19.94
C LEU A 29 -39.16 11.76 -21.21
N ASP A 30 -38.78 10.48 -21.34
CA ASP A 30 -39.20 9.64 -22.48
C ASP A 30 -40.72 9.43 -22.52
N ASP A 31 -41.33 9.14 -21.36
CA ASP A 31 -42.80 9.02 -21.25
C ASP A 31 -43.50 10.32 -21.60
N TRP A 32 -42.96 11.47 -21.16
CA TRP A 32 -43.48 12.79 -21.48
C TRP A 32 -43.37 13.09 -22.98
N TRP A 33 -42.21 12.76 -23.58
CA TRP A 33 -41.99 12.85 -25.02
C TRP A 33 -43.01 12.01 -25.79
N GLY A 34 -43.25 10.77 -25.35
CA GLY A 34 -44.26 9.89 -25.96
C GLY A 34 -45.66 10.51 -25.98
N LYS A 35 -46.07 11.12 -24.86
CA LYS A 35 -47.38 11.82 -24.78
C LYS A 35 -47.48 13.02 -25.71
N VAL A 36 -46.43 13.87 -25.73
CA VAL A 36 -46.38 15.05 -26.59
C VAL A 36 -46.36 14.66 -28.07
N SER A 37 -45.59 13.62 -28.45
CA SER A 37 -45.57 13.07 -29.82
C SER A 37 -46.94 12.51 -30.23
N LEU A 38 -47.63 11.81 -29.32
CA LEU A 38 -48.98 11.31 -29.59
C LEU A 38 -49.99 12.45 -29.83
N ILE A 39 -50.00 13.47 -28.97
CA ILE A 39 -50.83 14.66 -29.12
C ILE A 39 -50.52 15.37 -30.45
N GLY A 40 -49.22 15.48 -30.80
CA GLY A 40 -48.76 15.99 -32.07
C GLY A 40 -49.29 15.19 -33.25
N LYS A 41 -49.27 13.85 -33.19
CA LYS A 41 -49.81 12.96 -34.24
C LYS A 41 -51.32 13.10 -34.41
N ILE A 42 -52.10 13.19 -33.35
CA ILE A 42 -53.54 13.36 -33.38
C ILE A 42 -53.92 14.69 -34.06
N ASN A 43 -53.17 15.75 -33.78
CA ASN A 43 -53.43 17.08 -34.29
C ASN A 43 -52.76 17.36 -35.66
N SER A 44 -51.87 16.47 -36.14
CA SER A 44 -50.98 16.69 -37.30
C SER A 44 -51.65 16.66 -38.66
N LEU A 45 -52.92 16.25 -38.76
CA LEU A 45 -53.72 16.30 -40.05
C LEU A 45 -53.68 17.68 -40.70
N ARG A 46 -53.31 18.76 -39.99
CA ARG A 46 -53.19 20.12 -40.45
C ARG A 46 -51.79 20.68 -40.67
N LEU A 47 -50.76 20.12 -40.06
CA LEU A 47 -49.42 20.73 -40.00
C LEU A 47 -48.32 20.07 -40.85
N GLY A 48 -48.46 18.85 -41.29
CA GLY A 48 -47.50 18.18 -42.18
C GLY A 48 -46.66 17.11 -41.49
N SER A 49 -46.24 16.09 -42.24
CA SER A 49 -45.55 14.89 -41.78
C SER A 49 -44.10 15.17 -41.31
N ASP A 50 -43.49 16.25 -41.74
CA ASP A 50 -42.04 16.49 -41.59
C ASP A 50 -41.61 16.79 -40.13
N ILE A 51 -42.47 17.50 -39.36
CA ILE A 51 -42.20 17.80 -37.94
C ILE A 51 -42.20 16.50 -37.11
N LEU A 52 -43.13 15.60 -37.38
CA LEU A 52 -43.25 14.33 -36.67
C LEU A 52 -42.10 13.40 -36.98
N THR A 53 -41.64 13.35 -38.22
CA THR A 53 -40.49 12.56 -38.64
C THR A 53 -39.21 13.07 -37.96
N SER A 54 -39.01 14.38 -37.90
CA SER A 54 -37.87 14.98 -37.17
C SER A 54 -37.93 14.68 -35.69
N MET A 55 -39.10 14.75 -35.04
CA MET A 55 -39.28 14.38 -33.63
C MET A 55 -38.95 12.91 -33.37
N ASP A 56 -39.36 11.98 -34.24
CA ASP A 56 -39.10 10.56 -34.09
C ASP A 56 -37.56 10.27 -34.21
N VAL A 57 -36.86 10.95 -35.12
CA VAL A 57 -35.38 10.85 -35.25
C VAL A 57 -34.67 11.38 -34.00
N THR A 58 -35.10 12.56 -33.54
CA THR A 58 -34.51 13.15 -32.33
C THR A 58 -34.79 12.30 -31.08
N LYS A 59 -35.97 11.66 -30.99
CA LYS A 59 -36.29 10.69 -29.95
C LYS A 59 -35.35 9.47 -29.95
N GLN A 60 -35.03 8.94 -31.12
CA GLN A 60 -34.09 7.82 -31.23
C GLN A 60 -32.69 8.20 -30.72
N ARG A 61 -32.25 9.43 -31.06
CA ARG A 61 -30.97 9.95 -30.51
C ARG A 61 -31.01 10.10 -28.98
N PHE A 62 -32.08 10.65 -28.43
CA PHE A 62 -32.29 10.77 -27.00
C PHE A 62 -32.19 9.41 -26.30
N ASN A 63 -32.88 8.39 -26.82
CA ASN A 63 -32.87 7.06 -26.27
C ASN A 63 -31.44 6.45 -26.28
N LEU A 64 -30.70 6.65 -27.37
CA LEU A 64 -29.29 6.21 -27.46
C LEU A 64 -28.41 6.90 -26.42
N LEU A 65 -28.56 8.23 -26.28
CA LEU A 65 -27.85 9.02 -25.27
C LEU A 65 -28.20 8.59 -23.86
N GLN A 66 -29.48 8.32 -23.56
CA GLN A 66 -29.92 7.82 -22.27
C GLN A 66 -29.23 6.50 -21.91
N HIS A 67 -29.20 5.53 -22.81
CA HIS A 67 -28.54 4.26 -22.60
C HIS A 67 -27.03 4.47 -22.39
N THR A 68 -26.41 5.29 -23.24
CA THR A 68 -24.97 5.59 -23.14
C THR A 68 -24.60 6.24 -21.79
N LEU A 69 -25.42 7.20 -21.32
CA LEU A 69 -25.19 7.86 -20.03
C LEU A 69 -25.31 6.88 -18.87
N ILE A 70 -26.38 6.08 -18.82
CA ILE A 70 -26.60 5.10 -17.75
C ILE A 70 -25.48 4.04 -17.72
N ASP A 71 -25.06 3.57 -18.91
CA ASP A 71 -23.96 2.59 -18.99
C ASP A 71 -22.62 3.18 -18.52
N ASN A 72 -22.32 4.42 -18.89
CA ASN A 72 -21.14 5.12 -18.39
C ASN A 72 -21.19 5.35 -16.86
N LEU A 73 -22.36 5.76 -16.33
CA LEU A 73 -22.56 5.91 -14.88
C LEU A 73 -22.28 4.60 -14.13
N LEU A 74 -22.85 3.48 -14.61
CA LEU A 74 -22.62 2.16 -14.02
C LEU A 74 -21.15 1.74 -14.09
N GLN A 75 -20.53 1.94 -15.27
CA GLN A 75 -19.13 1.58 -15.47
C GLN A 75 -18.21 2.38 -14.56
N GLU A 76 -18.36 3.70 -14.49
CA GLU A 76 -17.47 4.54 -13.70
C GLU A 76 -17.68 4.37 -12.19
N GLN A 77 -18.93 4.20 -11.72
CA GLN A 77 -19.17 3.88 -10.30
C GLN A 77 -18.57 2.53 -9.92
N THR A 78 -18.75 1.50 -10.74
CA THR A 78 -18.15 0.18 -10.49
C THR A 78 -16.62 0.24 -10.56
N ARG A 79 -16.08 0.98 -11.54
CA ARG A 79 -14.63 1.17 -11.70
C ARG A 79 -14.00 1.87 -10.52
N LYS A 80 -14.65 2.91 -9.99
CA LYS A 80 -14.21 3.63 -8.80
C LYS A 80 -13.95 2.67 -7.64
N VAL A 81 -14.95 1.85 -7.33
CA VAL A 81 -14.85 0.89 -6.21
C VAL A 81 -13.79 -0.15 -6.48
N LEU A 82 -13.79 -0.72 -7.69
CA LEU A 82 -12.80 -1.74 -8.05
C LEU A 82 -11.36 -1.25 -7.96
N LEU A 83 -11.08 -0.04 -8.45
CA LEU A 83 -9.72 0.52 -8.41
C LEU A 83 -9.26 0.73 -6.96
N TYR A 84 -10.13 1.27 -6.12
CA TYR A 84 -9.85 1.45 -4.70
C TYR A 84 -9.64 0.12 -3.98
N ASP A 85 -10.59 -0.81 -4.09
CA ASP A 85 -10.53 -2.11 -3.44
C ASP A 85 -9.28 -2.90 -3.86
N LYS A 86 -8.98 -2.90 -5.17
CA LYS A 86 -7.78 -3.55 -5.71
C LYS A 86 -6.50 -2.90 -5.20
N ALA A 87 -6.48 -1.57 -5.11
CA ALA A 87 -5.34 -0.86 -4.53
C ALA A 87 -5.15 -1.26 -3.06
N CYS A 88 -6.20 -1.27 -2.24
CA CYS A 88 -6.14 -1.70 -0.85
C CYS A 88 -5.67 -3.15 -0.69
N CYS A 89 -6.20 -4.08 -1.51
CA CYS A 89 -5.74 -5.47 -1.50
C CYS A 89 -4.26 -5.59 -1.85
N GLN A 90 -3.81 -4.88 -2.89
CA GLN A 90 -2.42 -4.91 -3.32
C GLN A 90 -1.50 -4.31 -2.27
N MET A 91 -1.90 -3.17 -1.66
CA MET A 91 -1.17 -2.54 -0.58
C MET A 91 -0.98 -3.47 0.61
N ALA A 92 -2.06 -4.11 1.06
CA ALA A 92 -1.99 -5.07 2.15
C ALA A 92 -1.01 -6.20 1.82
N MET A 93 -1.07 -6.71 0.58
CA MET A 93 -0.20 -7.80 0.13
C MET A 93 1.26 -7.37 0.02
N ASP A 94 1.53 -6.18 -0.50
CA ASP A 94 2.90 -5.67 -0.69
C ASP A 94 3.56 -5.37 0.68
N VAL A 95 2.82 -4.74 1.62
CA VAL A 95 3.30 -4.51 3.00
C VAL A 95 3.57 -5.84 3.71
N LEU A 96 2.64 -6.79 3.62
CA LEU A 96 2.81 -8.12 4.23
C LEU A 96 4.01 -8.86 3.64
N THR A 97 4.15 -8.89 2.32
CA THR A 97 5.26 -9.60 1.65
C THR A 97 6.63 -9.05 2.07
N ARG A 98 6.77 -7.71 2.19
CA ARG A 98 8.00 -7.09 2.69
C ARG A 98 8.27 -7.46 4.15
N ASN A 99 7.25 -7.42 4.99
CA ASN A 99 7.38 -7.80 6.40
C ASN A 99 7.81 -9.27 6.54
N LEU A 100 7.20 -10.19 5.78
CA LEU A 100 7.56 -11.60 5.81
C LEU A 100 8.98 -11.85 5.29
N PHE A 101 9.43 -11.10 4.28
CA PHE A 101 10.82 -11.18 3.79
C PHE A 101 11.85 -10.88 4.89
N GLU A 102 11.64 -9.83 5.69
CA GLU A 102 12.54 -9.50 6.81
C GLU A 102 12.62 -10.68 7.82
N ARG A 103 11.52 -11.41 8.03
CA ARG A 103 11.52 -12.60 8.93
C ARG A 103 12.41 -13.73 8.42
N THR A 104 12.60 -13.85 7.10
CA THR A 104 13.52 -14.83 6.52
C THR A 104 14.99 -14.51 6.83
N ALA A 105 15.33 -13.22 6.91
CA ALA A 105 16.65 -12.77 7.31
C ALA A 105 16.87 -12.92 8.82
N ASP A 106 15.86 -12.58 9.64
CA ASP A 106 15.92 -12.69 11.10
C ASP A 106 16.23 -14.10 11.57
N ILE A 107 15.51 -15.10 11.02
CA ILE A 107 15.76 -16.50 11.41
C ILE A 107 17.15 -16.97 11.01
N GLY A 108 17.65 -16.53 9.83
CA GLY A 108 19.01 -16.83 9.36
C GLY A 108 20.08 -16.24 10.27
N PHE A 109 19.89 -15.00 10.68
CA PHE A 109 20.82 -14.32 11.59
C PHE A 109 20.82 -14.97 12.99
N LEU A 110 19.65 -15.17 13.59
CA LEU A 110 19.53 -15.76 14.93
C LEU A 110 20.04 -17.20 14.98
N ALA A 111 19.89 -17.99 13.92
CA ALA A 111 20.46 -19.34 13.86
C ALA A 111 21.99 -19.37 13.95
N THR A 112 22.67 -18.24 13.74
CA THR A 112 24.13 -18.09 13.90
C THR A 112 24.53 -17.34 15.18
N ASP A 113 23.56 -16.99 16.05
CA ASP A 113 23.84 -16.33 17.31
C ASP A 113 24.68 -17.22 18.23
N GLN A 114 25.83 -16.69 18.70
CA GLN A 114 26.79 -17.45 19.48
C GLN A 114 26.23 -17.97 20.81
N GLN A 115 25.33 -17.21 21.46
CA GLN A 115 24.73 -17.62 22.72
C GLN A 115 23.75 -18.77 22.50
N ILE A 116 22.99 -18.74 21.40
CA ILE A 116 22.09 -19.83 20.99
C ILE A 116 22.92 -21.08 20.67
N CYS A 117 23.97 -20.96 19.84
CA CYS A 117 24.81 -22.10 19.45
C CYS A 117 25.50 -22.73 20.67
N GLN A 118 26.05 -21.93 21.59
CA GLN A 118 26.70 -22.42 22.81
C GLN A 118 25.73 -23.13 23.74
N PHE A 119 24.53 -22.55 23.95
CA PHE A 119 23.49 -23.17 24.76
C PHE A 119 23.05 -24.51 24.20
N MET A 120 22.81 -24.59 22.90
CA MET A 120 22.34 -25.83 22.26
C MET A 120 23.44 -26.92 22.16
N ALA A 121 24.72 -26.54 22.18
CA ALA A 121 25.83 -27.48 22.17
C ALA A 121 26.08 -28.18 23.54
N GLN A 122 25.51 -27.64 24.61
CA GLN A 122 25.69 -28.20 25.96
C GLN A 122 24.59 -29.27 26.22
N ALA A 123 25.01 -30.50 26.54
CA ALA A 123 24.08 -31.62 26.74
C ALA A 123 23.24 -31.50 28.02
N ASP A 124 23.78 -30.85 29.07
CA ASP A 124 23.13 -30.59 30.37
C ASP A 124 23.22 -29.10 30.69
N THR A 125 22.23 -28.34 30.29
CA THR A 125 22.16 -26.89 30.54
C THR A 125 21.80 -26.61 32.00
N GLN A 126 22.61 -25.82 32.67
CA GLN A 126 22.31 -25.33 34.01
C GLN A 126 21.21 -24.27 33.96
N GLU A 127 20.34 -24.21 34.97
CA GLU A 127 19.23 -23.22 35.05
C GLU A 127 19.73 -21.76 34.90
N THR A 128 20.97 -21.48 35.32
CA THR A 128 21.63 -20.19 35.19
C THR A 128 21.86 -19.79 33.72
N GLU A 129 22.28 -20.72 32.87
CA GLU A 129 22.53 -20.46 31.43
C GLU A 129 21.22 -20.27 30.66
N GLN A 130 20.23 -21.09 31.02
CA GLN A 130 18.88 -20.92 30.48
C GLN A 130 18.30 -19.53 30.79
N ALA A 131 18.48 -19.02 32.02
CA ALA A 131 18.01 -17.69 32.42
C ALA A 131 18.78 -16.56 31.72
N VAL A 132 20.05 -16.77 31.36
CA VAL A 132 20.83 -15.78 30.57
C VAL A 132 20.33 -15.72 29.14
N LEU A 133 20.18 -16.88 28.48
CA LEU A 133 19.68 -16.93 27.11
C LEU A 133 18.21 -16.44 27.00
N LEU A 134 17.39 -16.77 28.00
CA LEU A 134 16.01 -16.27 28.05
C LEU A 134 15.97 -14.73 28.06
N ARG A 135 16.80 -14.09 28.87
CA ARG A 135 16.91 -12.62 28.90
C ARG A 135 17.41 -12.05 27.57
N HIS A 136 18.38 -12.72 26.94
CA HIS A 136 18.87 -12.31 25.61
C HIS A 136 17.76 -12.34 24.56
N LEU A 137 16.98 -13.43 24.49
CA LEU A 137 15.84 -13.55 23.58
C LEU A 137 14.66 -12.62 23.94
N GLN A 138 14.45 -12.33 25.23
CA GLN A 138 13.47 -11.30 25.65
C GLN A 138 13.85 -9.91 25.13
N HIS A 139 15.12 -9.55 25.18
CA HIS A 139 15.62 -8.30 24.60
C HIS A 139 15.46 -8.28 23.08
N TYR A 140 15.67 -9.40 22.40
CA TYR A 140 15.43 -9.52 20.96
C TYR A 140 13.97 -9.24 20.63
N VAL A 141 13.04 -9.96 21.23
CA VAL A 141 11.60 -9.79 20.97
C VAL A 141 11.08 -8.41 21.41
N ALA A 142 11.69 -7.80 22.44
CA ALA A 142 11.35 -6.43 22.83
C ALA A 142 11.72 -5.40 21.74
N ASN A 143 12.79 -5.63 20.98
CA ASN A 143 13.17 -4.80 19.83
C ASN A 143 12.39 -5.16 18.57
N TYR A 144 12.06 -6.45 18.37
CA TYR A 144 11.28 -6.97 17.25
C TYR A 144 9.96 -7.53 17.77
N SER A 145 9.05 -6.64 18.19
CA SER A 145 7.76 -6.97 18.81
C SER A 145 6.76 -7.67 17.88
N VAL A 146 7.25 -8.24 16.80
CA VAL A 146 6.47 -8.99 15.79
C VAL A 146 6.43 -10.50 16.08
N TYR A 147 7.18 -10.98 17.08
CA TYR A 147 7.21 -12.39 17.45
C TYR A 147 6.42 -12.66 18.73
N ASP A 148 5.59 -13.71 18.71
CA ASP A 148 4.87 -14.20 19.88
C ASP A 148 5.74 -15.09 20.76
N ASP A 149 6.60 -15.91 20.13
CA ASP A 149 7.46 -16.86 20.81
C ASP A 149 8.72 -17.15 20.01
N VAL A 150 9.76 -17.53 20.71
CA VAL A 150 11.01 -18.08 20.18
C VAL A 150 11.22 -19.43 20.85
N VAL A 151 11.37 -20.48 20.04
CA VAL A 151 11.48 -21.85 20.55
C VAL A 151 12.75 -22.51 20.02
N LEU A 152 13.53 -23.13 20.90
CA LEU A 152 14.68 -23.95 20.56
C LEU A 152 14.32 -25.42 20.74
N LEU A 153 14.45 -26.20 19.67
CA LEU A 153 14.15 -27.62 19.63
C LEU A 153 15.45 -28.43 19.48
N ALA A 154 15.61 -29.47 20.27
CA ALA A 154 16.59 -30.51 19.99
C ALA A 154 16.19 -31.32 18.75
N ALA A 155 17.13 -32.03 18.14
CA ALA A 155 16.86 -32.85 16.95
C ALA A 155 15.84 -33.98 17.18
N ASP A 156 15.61 -34.39 18.42
CA ASP A 156 14.62 -35.38 18.83
C ASP A 156 13.23 -34.79 19.12
N GLY A 157 13.07 -33.45 19.06
CA GLY A 157 11.80 -32.75 19.30
C GLY A 157 11.61 -32.25 20.74
N ARG A 158 12.57 -32.45 21.64
CA ARG A 158 12.54 -31.85 22.98
C ARG A 158 12.63 -30.34 22.87
N ILE A 159 11.81 -29.62 23.62
CA ILE A 159 11.87 -28.18 23.75
C ILE A 159 12.96 -27.83 24.76
N LEU A 160 14.09 -27.30 24.27
CA LEU A 160 15.24 -26.91 25.09
C LEU A 160 15.00 -25.58 25.81
N LEU A 161 14.36 -24.65 25.11
CA LEU A 161 14.00 -23.34 25.63
C LEU A 161 12.82 -22.77 24.83
N ARG A 162 11.94 -22.06 25.53
CA ARG A 162 10.92 -21.22 24.88
C ARG A 162 10.73 -19.92 25.63
N LEU A 163 10.42 -18.86 24.88
CA LEU A 163 10.24 -17.52 25.45
C LEU A 163 8.90 -17.39 26.15
N ASN A 164 7.81 -17.90 25.55
CA ASN A 164 6.47 -17.84 26.13
C ASN A 164 6.28 -18.95 27.16
N GLN A 165 6.39 -18.60 28.44
CA GLN A 165 6.29 -19.50 29.59
C GLN A 165 4.84 -20.00 29.87
N GLN A 166 3.84 -19.49 29.15
CA GLN A 166 2.44 -19.92 29.34
C GLN A 166 2.17 -21.33 28.81
N HIS A 167 3.00 -21.79 27.87
CA HIS A 167 2.92 -23.12 27.30
C HIS A 167 3.86 -24.10 28.01
N SER A 168 3.33 -25.16 28.56
CA SER A 168 4.06 -26.15 29.39
C SER A 168 4.55 -27.37 28.60
N ALA A 169 4.40 -27.41 27.27
CA ALA A 169 4.88 -28.52 26.46
C ALA A 169 6.41 -28.64 26.55
N THR A 170 6.90 -29.87 26.76
CA THR A 170 8.33 -30.19 26.84
C THR A 170 8.84 -30.86 25.55
N HIS A 171 7.94 -31.27 24.67
CA HIS A 171 8.25 -31.95 23.42
C HIS A 171 7.26 -31.51 22.33
N SER A 172 7.74 -31.39 21.10
CA SER A 172 6.96 -31.11 19.90
C SER A 172 7.06 -32.29 18.93
N ASN A 173 5.91 -32.67 18.34
CA ASN A 173 5.82 -33.64 17.26
C ASN A 173 5.52 -32.94 15.93
N ASP A 174 5.70 -31.64 15.85
CA ASP A 174 5.42 -30.87 14.63
C ASP A 174 6.31 -31.32 13.46
N PRO A 175 5.73 -31.65 12.29
CA PRO A 175 6.49 -32.01 11.10
C PRO A 175 7.51 -30.95 10.63
N LEU A 176 7.39 -29.68 11.08
CA LEU A 176 8.34 -28.63 10.74
C LEU A 176 9.79 -28.99 11.16
N LEU A 177 9.97 -29.75 12.26
CA LEU A 177 11.28 -30.20 12.71
C LEU A 177 11.98 -31.03 11.64
N GLN A 178 11.28 -32.05 11.08
CA GLN A 178 11.85 -32.88 10.03
C GLN A 178 12.04 -32.12 8.72
N LEU A 179 11.12 -31.21 8.39
CA LEU A 179 11.27 -30.35 7.22
C LEU A 179 12.51 -29.48 7.32
N SER A 180 12.74 -28.83 8.45
CA SER A 180 13.91 -27.97 8.70
C SER A 180 15.22 -28.77 8.62
N LEU A 181 15.27 -29.92 9.26
CA LEU A 181 16.45 -30.79 9.26
C LEU A 181 16.81 -31.30 7.85
N THR A 182 15.83 -31.50 6.97
CA THR A 182 16.03 -32.00 5.62
C THR A 182 16.38 -30.89 4.61
N GLN A 183 15.95 -29.66 4.84
CA GLN A 183 16.26 -28.51 3.95
C GLN A 183 17.69 -27.96 4.15
N GLY A 184 18.39 -28.37 5.18
CA GLY A 184 19.75 -27.95 5.43
C GLY A 184 19.84 -26.50 5.92
N SER A 185 20.77 -25.70 5.38
CA SER A 185 21.06 -24.34 5.84
C SER A 185 20.01 -23.28 5.47
N SER A 186 18.96 -23.66 4.73
CA SER A 186 17.90 -22.73 4.38
C SER A 186 16.74 -22.77 5.40
N TYR A 187 16.02 -21.66 5.54
CA TYR A 187 14.87 -21.60 6.44
C TYR A 187 13.66 -22.38 5.88
N THR A 188 12.77 -22.78 6.78
CA THR A 188 11.46 -23.35 6.46
C THR A 188 10.37 -22.41 6.96
N GLU A 189 9.40 -22.11 6.12
CA GLU A 189 8.23 -21.29 6.43
C GLU A 189 6.99 -22.18 6.45
N THR A 190 6.22 -22.17 7.56
CA THR A 190 4.98 -22.96 7.69
C THR A 190 3.85 -22.09 8.24
N CYS A 191 2.66 -22.21 7.63
CA CYS A 191 1.45 -21.55 8.12
C CYS A 191 0.33 -22.57 8.25
N ARG A 192 0.18 -23.14 9.43
CA ARG A 192 -0.84 -24.16 9.77
C ARG A 192 -0.94 -24.29 11.29
N TYR A 193 -1.83 -25.15 11.76
CA TYR A 193 -1.81 -25.54 13.17
C TYR A 193 -0.46 -26.14 13.55
N SER A 194 0.07 -25.74 14.71
CA SER A 194 1.29 -26.28 15.29
C SER A 194 1.11 -26.53 16.80
N ASP A 195 1.66 -27.64 17.30
CA ASP A 195 1.69 -27.93 18.74
C ASP A 195 2.63 -27.00 19.52
N LEU A 196 3.45 -26.23 18.82
CA LEU A 196 4.24 -25.14 19.41
C LEU A 196 3.37 -23.96 19.85
N GLN A 197 2.22 -23.72 19.22
CA GLN A 197 1.23 -22.70 19.57
C GLN A 197 -0.17 -23.32 19.60
N PRO A 198 -0.51 -24.17 20.59
CA PRO A 198 -1.73 -24.96 20.60
C PRO A 198 -3.01 -24.13 20.77
N ASP A 199 -2.90 -22.91 21.23
CA ASP A 199 -3.96 -21.91 21.39
C ASP A 199 -4.35 -21.24 20.07
N LYS A 200 -3.58 -21.42 18.98
CA LYS A 200 -3.82 -20.81 17.69
C LYS A 200 -4.30 -21.83 16.67
N ALA A 201 -5.34 -21.48 15.93
CA ALA A 201 -5.82 -22.29 14.81
C ALA A 201 -4.82 -22.32 13.65
N LEU A 202 -4.10 -21.22 13.44
CA LEU A 202 -3.03 -21.08 12.45
C LEU A 202 -1.85 -20.36 13.09
N SER A 203 -0.66 -20.94 12.94
CA SER A 203 0.62 -20.40 13.36
C SER A 203 1.53 -20.21 12.17
N LEU A 204 2.07 -19.02 12.00
CA LEU A 204 3.14 -18.77 11.04
C LEU A 204 4.48 -18.89 11.75
N ILE A 205 5.24 -19.90 11.38
CA ILE A 205 6.51 -20.25 12.03
C ILE A 205 7.61 -20.30 10.98
N TYR A 206 8.66 -19.54 11.23
CA TYR A 206 9.94 -19.62 10.53
C TYR A 206 10.87 -20.50 11.33
N SER A 207 11.49 -21.49 10.71
CA SER A 207 12.39 -22.40 11.40
C SER A 207 13.66 -22.65 10.60
N GLN A 208 14.80 -22.79 11.30
CA GLN A 208 16.09 -23.03 10.69
C GLN A 208 16.97 -23.90 11.60
N PRO A 209 17.73 -24.89 11.04
CA PRO A 209 18.70 -25.64 11.81
C PRO A 209 19.81 -24.75 12.36
N VAL A 210 20.23 -25.03 13.58
CA VAL A 210 21.38 -24.42 14.25
C VAL A 210 22.56 -25.40 14.19
N TYR A 211 23.73 -24.90 13.82
CA TYR A 211 24.93 -25.71 13.62
C TYR A 211 26.03 -25.33 14.60
N ASP A 212 26.87 -26.31 14.94
CA ASP A 212 28.12 -26.06 15.64
C ASP A 212 29.23 -25.58 14.68
N ALA A 213 30.41 -25.31 15.22
CA ALA A 213 31.60 -24.91 14.44
C ALA A 213 32.11 -26.01 13.48
N GLN A 214 31.67 -27.26 13.67
CA GLN A 214 31.99 -28.43 12.86
C GLN A 214 30.88 -28.76 11.83
N GLN A 215 29.89 -27.87 11.70
CA GLN A 215 28.72 -28.06 10.82
C GLN A 215 27.83 -29.26 11.20
N GLN A 216 27.84 -29.67 12.47
CA GLN A 216 26.92 -30.65 13.00
C GLN A 216 25.64 -29.94 13.47
N VAL A 217 24.48 -30.57 13.22
CA VAL A 217 23.18 -30.01 13.62
C VAL A 217 23.02 -30.14 15.13
N LEU A 218 22.83 -29.03 15.82
CA LEU A 218 22.55 -28.96 17.25
C LEU A 218 21.04 -29.09 17.55
N GLY A 219 20.20 -28.63 16.60
CA GLY A 219 18.76 -28.63 16.70
C GLY A 219 18.14 -27.61 15.77
N VAL A 220 16.94 -27.12 16.08
CA VAL A 220 16.18 -26.18 15.24
C VAL A 220 15.72 -24.97 16.07
N LEU A 221 15.98 -23.77 15.56
CA LEU A 221 15.40 -22.52 16.04
C LEU A 221 14.08 -22.27 15.33
N CYS A 222 13.05 -21.87 16.08
CA CYS A 222 11.73 -21.51 15.57
C CYS A 222 11.35 -20.10 16.03
N LEU A 223 10.95 -19.24 15.09
CA LEU A 223 10.38 -17.92 15.34
C LEU A 223 8.89 -17.96 15.02
N CYS A 224 8.05 -17.73 16.02
CA CYS A 224 6.60 -17.71 15.90
C CYS A 224 6.14 -16.27 15.63
N PHE A 225 5.74 -15.97 14.41
CA PHE A 225 5.35 -14.62 13.98
C PHE A 225 3.90 -14.29 14.36
N ASN A 226 3.69 -13.09 14.92
CA ASN A 226 2.35 -12.58 15.26
C ASN A 226 1.65 -11.98 14.04
N ILE A 227 1.27 -12.85 13.12
CA ILE A 227 0.60 -12.45 11.87
C ILE A 227 -0.75 -11.77 12.12
N ALA A 228 -1.47 -12.15 13.17
CA ALA A 228 -2.80 -11.61 13.45
C ALA A 228 -2.74 -10.13 13.85
N ASP A 229 -1.80 -9.74 14.69
CA ASP A 229 -1.59 -8.35 15.11
C ASP A 229 -1.15 -7.47 13.92
N GLU A 230 -0.23 -8.00 13.12
CA GLU A 230 0.26 -7.28 11.94
C GLU A 230 -0.86 -7.05 10.90
N LEU A 231 -1.65 -8.08 10.59
CA LEU A 231 -2.79 -7.95 9.68
C LEU A 231 -3.91 -7.08 10.23
N HIS A 232 -4.16 -7.14 11.52
CA HIS A 232 -5.11 -6.24 12.16
C HIS A 232 -4.69 -4.77 11.97
N THR A 233 -3.41 -4.48 12.18
CA THR A 233 -2.84 -3.14 11.97
C THR A 233 -2.92 -2.68 10.51
N ILE A 234 -2.59 -3.55 9.56
CA ILE A 234 -2.67 -3.26 8.13
C ILE A 234 -4.13 -3.02 7.70
N PHE A 235 -5.03 -3.96 8.01
CA PHE A 235 -6.41 -3.91 7.54
C PHE A 235 -7.20 -2.77 8.18
N SER A 236 -6.99 -2.48 9.48
CA SER A 236 -7.66 -1.37 10.15
C SER A 236 -7.33 -0.02 9.51
N LYS A 237 -6.08 0.21 9.10
CA LYS A 237 -5.67 1.43 8.38
C LYS A 237 -6.34 1.52 7.01
N LEU A 238 -6.40 0.43 6.25
CA LEU A 238 -6.94 0.41 4.90
C LEU A 238 -8.47 0.51 4.86
N LEU A 239 -9.16 0.07 5.92
CA LEU A 239 -10.62 0.12 6.02
C LEU A 239 -11.16 1.45 6.57
N ILE A 240 -10.31 2.40 6.98
CA ILE A 240 -10.77 3.70 7.53
C ILE A 240 -11.74 4.42 6.57
N ALA A 241 -11.40 4.46 5.28
CA ALA A 241 -12.22 5.13 4.28
C ALA A 241 -13.44 4.31 3.83
N ASN A 242 -13.50 3.02 4.16
CA ASN A 242 -14.57 2.11 3.76
C ASN A 242 -14.96 1.14 4.88
N GLN A 243 -15.48 1.70 5.97
CA GLN A 243 -15.76 0.99 7.23
C GLN A 243 -16.78 -0.15 7.11
N HIS A 244 -17.55 -0.21 6.02
CA HIS A 244 -18.53 -1.27 5.77
C HIS A 244 -17.94 -2.46 5.00
N SER A 245 -16.76 -2.29 4.43
CA SER A 245 -16.04 -3.36 3.75
C SER A 245 -15.27 -4.22 4.74
N MET A 246 -14.96 -5.43 4.33
CA MET A 246 -14.14 -6.36 5.11
C MET A 246 -12.98 -6.87 4.27
N MET A 247 -11.86 -7.16 4.91
CA MET A 247 -10.67 -7.70 4.27
C MET A 247 -10.32 -9.06 4.87
N ALA A 248 -9.84 -9.97 4.05
CA ALA A 248 -9.39 -11.29 4.48
C ALA A 248 -8.09 -11.68 3.78
N LEU A 249 -7.19 -12.33 4.53
CA LEU A 249 -6.05 -13.06 3.98
C LEU A 249 -6.48 -14.48 3.70
N VAL A 250 -6.28 -14.94 2.47
CA VAL A 250 -6.68 -16.26 1.99
C VAL A 250 -5.44 -17.04 1.58
N THR A 251 -5.31 -18.26 2.07
CA THR A 251 -4.21 -19.17 1.77
C THR A 251 -4.33 -19.77 0.37
N ALA A 252 -3.28 -20.40 -0.13
CA ALA A 252 -3.25 -21.01 -1.46
C ALA A 252 -4.32 -22.11 -1.66
N ASP A 253 -4.75 -22.79 -0.57
CA ASP A 253 -5.82 -23.79 -0.61
C ASP A 253 -7.23 -23.17 -0.50
N GLY A 254 -7.34 -21.85 -0.46
CA GLY A 254 -8.58 -21.10 -0.39
C GLY A 254 -9.17 -20.96 1.02
N SER A 255 -8.43 -21.27 2.08
CA SER A 255 -8.88 -21.09 3.46
C SER A 255 -8.60 -19.66 3.95
N VAL A 256 -9.49 -19.10 4.76
CA VAL A 256 -9.29 -17.80 5.42
C VAL A 256 -8.26 -17.96 6.52
N ALA A 257 -7.09 -17.30 6.36
CA ALA A 257 -6.06 -17.27 7.38
C ALA A 257 -6.30 -16.16 8.42
N PHE A 258 -6.83 -15.02 7.98
CA PHE A 258 -7.19 -13.91 8.84
C PHE A 258 -8.35 -13.12 8.21
N SER A 259 -9.20 -12.53 9.04
CA SER A 259 -10.31 -11.68 8.61
C SER A 259 -10.47 -10.47 9.53
N SER A 260 -10.78 -9.32 8.95
CA SER A 260 -11.18 -8.14 9.71
C SER A 260 -12.57 -8.26 10.35
N ASP A 261 -13.42 -9.18 9.85
CA ASP A 261 -14.73 -9.51 10.39
C ASP A 261 -14.89 -11.03 10.48
N GLN A 262 -14.48 -11.61 11.61
CA GLN A 262 -14.51 -13.05 11.84
C GLN A 262 -15.93 -13.61 12.00
N THR A 263 -16.94 -12.75 12.20
CA THR A 263 -18.34 -13.21 12.28
C THR A 263 -18.88 -13.58 10.91
N LYS A 264 -18.46 -12.87 9.85
CA LYS A 264 -18.88 -13.11 8.47
C LYS A 264 -17.91 -14.03 7.71
N LEU A 265 -16.62 -13.87 7.96
CA LEU A 265 -15.55 -14.67 7.35
C LEU A 265 -14.69 -15.31 8.44
N PRO A 266 -15.15 -16.43 9.05
CA PRO A 266 -14.39 -17.10 10.10
C PRO A 266 -13.04 -17.64 9.60
N VAL A 267 -12.04 -17.64 10.48
CA VAL A 267 -10.75 -18.29 10.21
C VAL A 267 -10.97 -19.79 9.93
N LEU A 268 -10.21 -20.34 8.99
CA LEU A 268 -10.32 -21.70 8.43
C LEU A 268 -11.59 -21.97 7.58
N SER A 269 -12.53 -21.01 7.46
CA SER A 269 -13.61 -21.16 6.47
C SER A 269 -13.05 -21.08 5.06
N LYS A 270 -13.77 -21.64 4.08
CA LYS A 270 -13.41 -21.52 2.67
C LYS A 270 -13.88 -20.18 2.13
N ALA A 271 -12.95 -19.39 1.63
CA ALA A 271 -13.24 -18.14 0.93
C ALA A 271 -13.74 -18.41 -0.49
N GLU A 272 -14.40 -17.42 -1.07
CA GLU A 272 -14.80 -17.47 -2.47
C GLU A 272 -13.58 -17.47 -3.39
N THR A 273 -13.60 -18.32 -4.40
CA THR A 273 -12.55 -18.34 -5.41
C THR A 273 -12.74 -17.18 -6.37
N VAL A 274 -11.77 -16.26 -6.38
CA VAL A 274 -11.80 -15.04 -7.19
C VAL A 274 -10.48 -14.92 -7.93
N GLN A 275 -10.53 -14.75 -9.26
CA GLN A 275 -9.33 -14.49 -10.06
C GLN A 275 -9.01 -13.00 -10.20
N ARG A 276 -10.04 -12.15 -10.35
CA ARG A 276 -9.88 -10.69 -10.49
C ARG A 276 -10.99 -9.91 -9.79
N LEU A 277 -12.24 -10.27 -10.05
CA LEU A 277 -13.43 -9.59 -9.58
C LEU A 277 -14.60 -10.56 -9.59
N LYS A 278 -15.39 -10.57 -8.52
CA LYS A 278 -16.59 -11.40 -8.42
C LYS A 278 -17.71 -10.65 -7.72
N LEU A 279 -18.93 -10.78 -8.23
CA LEU A 279 -20.14 -10.42 -7.51
C LEU A 279 -20.61 -11.66 -6.74
N HIS A 280 -20.75 -11.56 -5.43
CA HIS A 280 -21.15 -12.66 -4.56
C HIS A 280 -22.26 -12.22 -3.61
N ARG A 281 -23.24 -13.11 -3.39
CA ARG A 281 -24.31 -12.89 -2.42
C ARG A 281 -24.02 -13.66 -1.14
N HIS A 282 -23.81 -12.92 -0.06
CA HIS A 282 -23.55 -13.48 1.27
C HIS A 282 -24.53 -12.88 2.29
N GLU A 283 -25.18 -13.70 3.12
CA GLU A 283 -26.14 -13.25 4.14
C GLU A 283 -27.17 -12.22 3.63
N GLN A 284 -27.78 -12.49 2.46
CA GLN A 284 -28.77 -11.66 1.77
C GLN A 284 -28.24 -10.30 1.24
N LYS A 285 -26.94 -10.00 1.40
CA LYS A 285 -26.29 -8.81 0.81
C LYS A 285 -25.45 -9.20 -0.40
N ASN A 286 -25.35 -8.28 -1.35
CA ASN A 286 -24.47 -8.42 -2.51
C ASN A 286 -23.14 -7.74 -2.21
N TYR A 287 -22.05 -8.48 -2.39
CA TYR A 287 -20.69 -8.00 -2.22
C TYR A 287 -19.93 -8.01 -3.54
N LEU A 288 -19.15 -6.97 -3.77
CA LEU A 288 -18.12 -6.95 -4.80
C LEU A 288 -16.83 -7.43 -4.15
N ILE A 289 -16.24 -8.54 -4.66
CA ILE A 289 -15.00 -9.11 -4.14
C ILE A 289 -13.86 -8.79 -5.08
N SER A 290 -12.89 -8.04 -4.59
CA SER A 290 -11.62 -7.75 -5.26
C SER A 290 -10.51 -8.56 -4.63
N VAL A 291 -9.47 -8.90 -5.41
CA VAL A 291 -8.37 -9.75 -4.96
C VAL A 291 -7.03 -9.24 -5.46
N ALA A 292 -6.00 -9.39 -4.64
CA ALA A 292 -4.60 -9.23 -5.04
C ALA A 292 -3.72 -10.33 -4.45
N SER A 293 -2.73 -10.75 -5.25
CA SER A 293 -1.69 -11.69 -4.87
C SER A 293 -0.35 -10.97 -4.73
N SER A 294 0.61 -11.60 -4.06
CA SER A 294 1.97 -11.07 -3.95
C SER A 294 2.60 -10.90 -5.34
N ARG A 295 3.22 -9.73 -5.56
CA ARG A 295 4.07 -9.45 -6.73
C ARG A 295 5.52 -9.87 -6.50
N GLY A 296 5.84 -10.24 -5.26
CA GLY A 296 7.17 -10.53 -4.79
C GLY A 296 7.93 -9.28 -4.34
N TYR A 297 8.88 -9.49 -3.45
CA TYR A 297 9.87 -8.52 -3.02
C TYR A 297 11.23 -9.20 -2.93
N GLN A 298 12.24 -8.72 -3.65
CA GLN A 298 13.57 -9.30 -3.71
C GLN A 298 13.56 -10.84 -3.95
N GLN A 299 12.75 -11.29 -4.91
CA GLN A 299 12.53 -12.70 -5.28
C GLN A 299 11.77 -13.55 -4.23
N TYR A 300 11.33 -12.95 -3.13
CA TYR A 300 10.44 -13.59 -2.17
C TYR A 300 8.97 -13.29 -2.53
N TYR A 301 8.16 -14.32 -2.70
CA TYR A 301 6.75 -14.20 -3.12
C TYR A 301 5.77 -14.55 -1.99
N GLY A 302 6.28 -14.99 -0.83
CA GLY A 302 5.48 -15.49 0.27
C GLY A 302 4.86 -16.86 0.00
N PRO A 303 3.98 -17.34 0.90
CA PRO A 303 3.40 -18.69 0.84
C PRO A 303 2.25 -18.84 -0.18
N GLY A 304 2.17 -17.99 -1.22
CA GLY A 304 1.11 -18.06 -2.22
C GLY A 304 -0.24 -17.52 -1.77
N TRP A 305 -0.24 -16.59 -0.83
CA TRP A 305 -1.45 -16.00 -0.28
C TRP A 305 -2.06 -14.91 -1.16
N GLN A 306 -3.33 -14.62 -0.90
CA GLN A 306 -4.10 -13.56 -1.53
C GLN A 306 -4.83 -12.73 -0.47
N VAL A 307 -4.91 -11.43 -0.68
CA VAL A 307 -5.81 -10.57 0.08
C VAL A 307 -7.07 -10.35 -0.73
N GLN A 308 -8.22 -10.56 -0.11
CA GLN A 308 -9.54 -10.24 -0.64
C GLN A 308 -10.14 -9.05 0.09
N MET A 309 -10.80 -8.16 -0.63
CA MET A 309 -11.65 -7.11 -0.08
C MET A 309 -13.09 -7.33 -0.56
N TRP A 310 -14.02 -7.33 0.39
CA TRP A 310 -15.45 -7.56 0.19
C TRP A 310 -16.18 -6.27 0.49
N THR A 311 -16.65 -5.61 -0.56
CA THR A 311 -17.35 -4.32 -0.47
C THR A 311 -18.84 -4.50 -0.72
N PRO A 312 -19.72 -4.17 0.27
CA PRO A 312 -21.16 -4.29 0.09
C PRO A 312 -21.65 -3.29 -0.96
N LEU A 313 -22.46 -3.74 -1.90
CA LEU A 313 -22.96 -2.89 -2.99
C LEU A 313 -23.90 -1.77 -2.52
N ASP A 314 -24.61 -1.97 -1.41
CA ASP A 314 -25.52 -0.98 -0.84
C ASP A 314 -24.80 0.25 -0.23
N THR A 315 -23.49 0.12 0.02
CA THR A 315 -22.68 1.23 0.56
C THR A 315 -22.00 2.08 -0.50
N LEU A 316 -22.04 1.66 -1.78
CA LEU A 316 -21.41 2.38 -2.91
C LEU A 316 -21.98 3.78 -3.17
N THR A 317 -23.08 4.11 -2.54
CA THR A 317 -23.85 5.35 -2.77
C THR A 317 -23.64 6.41 -1.70
N GLN A 318 -22.90 6.12 -0.65
CA GLN A 318 -22.53 7.15 0.33
C GLN A 318 -21.44 8.05 -0.28
N THR A 319 -21.88 9.08 -0.98
CA THR A 319 -21.02 10.19 -1.40
C THR A 319 -20.46 10.83 -0.15
N SER A 320 -19.18 10.55 0.15
CA SER A 320 -18.42 11.38 1.08
C SER A 320 -18.40 12.79 0.47
N THR A 321 -19.14 13.70 1.09
CA THR A 321 -19.20 15.11 0.73
C THR A 321 -17.92 15.80 1.14
N LEU A 322 -16.83 15.56 0.39
CA LEU A 322 -15.75 16.53 0.38
C LEU A 322 -16.18 17.68 -0.54
N PRO A 323 -16.13 18.93 -0.11
CA PRO A 323 -16.48 20.05 -0.96
C PRO A 323 -15.44 20.15 -2.09
N VAL A 324 -15.81 19.68 -3.27
CA VAL A 324 -15.09 20.05 -4.51
C VAL A 324 -15.56 21.47 -4.83
N THR A 325 -14.74 22.45 -4.43
CA THR A 325 -15.08 23.88 -4.50
C THR A 325 -14.95 24.50 -5.90
N ASP A 326 -14.74 23.70 -6.95
CA ASP A 326 -14.54 24.23 -8.31
C ASP A 326 -15.49 23.58 -9.33
N ASN A 327 -16.53 24.32 -9.71
CA ASN A 327 -17.49 23.94 -10.77
C ASN A 327 -16.88 23.94 -12.20
N THR A 328 -15.61 24.22 -12.36
CA THR A 328 -14.92 24.27 -13.64
C THR A 328 -14.38 22.93 -14.14
N LEU A 329 -14.62 21.85 -13.40
CA LEU A 329 -14.02 20.53 -13.66
C LEU A 329 -14.54 19.85 -14.95
N ALA A 330 -15.81 20.04 -15.28
CA ALA A 330 -16.39 19.48 -16.52
C ALA A 330 -15.91 20.22 -17.79
N GLU A 331 -15.49 21.48 -17.65
CA GLU A 331 -14.98 22.30 -18.76
C GLU A 331 -13.50 22.06 -19.07
N THR A 332 -12.78 21.35 -18.20
CA THR A 332 -11.32 21.22 -18.30
C THR A 332 -10.80 20.14 -19.24
N GLY A 333 -11.66 19.49 -20.04
CA GLY A 333 -11.21 18.45 -21.00
C GLY A 333 -10.64 17.17 -20.36
N LEU A 334 -10.78 17.02 -19.06
CA LEU A 334 -10.33 15.84 -18.29
C LEU A 334 -11.06 14.55 -18.68
N PHE A 335 -12.30 14.68 -19.19
CA PHE A 335 -13.17 13.55 -19.48
C PHE A 335 -13.78 13.68 -20.89
N PRO A 336 -13.03 13.36 -21.97
CA PRO A 336 -13.49 13.57 -23.35
C PRO A 336 -14.82 12.86 -23.67
N ALA A 337 -15.02 11.64 -23.13
CA ALA A 337 -16.26 10.89 -23.34
C ALA A 337 -17.48 11.57 -22.71
N LEU A 338 -17.34 12.18 -21.55
CA LEU A 338 -18.41 12.91 -20.87
C LEU A 338 -18.71 14.24 -21.59
N SER A 339 -17.67 14.92 -22.06
CA SER A 339 -17.81 16.14 -22.86
C SER A 339 -18.57 15.87 -24.18
N ALA A 340 -18.31 14.72 -24.82
CA ALA A 340 -19.03 14.31 -26.02
C ALA A 340 -20.54 14.11 -25.75
N ILE A 341 -20.89 13.40 -24.64
CA ILE A 341 -22.32 13.21 -24.27
C ILE A 341 -22.99 14.56 -23.97
N LYS A 342 -22.29 15.47 -23.28
CA LYS A 342 -22.81 16.84 -23.01
C LYS A 342 -23.08 17.61 -24.29
N LEU A 343 -22.13 17.56 -25.24
CA LEU A 343 -22.29 18.20 -26.56
C LEU A 343 -23.48 17.61 -27.36
N GLU A 344 -23.61 16.27 -27.37
CA GLU A 344 -24.75 15.63 -28.05
C GLU A 344 -26.09 15.96 -27.39
N SER A 345 -26.15 16.06 -26.05
CA SER A 345 -27.39 16.49 -25.37
C SER A 345 -27.78 17.94 -25.72
N MET A 346 -26.77 18.81 -25.88
CA MET A 346 -27.00 20.17 -26.38
C MET A 346 -27.52 20.20 -27.80
N GLN A 347 -26.97 19.35 -28.69
CA GLN A 347 -27.45 19.21 -30.06
C GLN A 347 -28.93 18.74 -30.13
N VAL A 348 -29.30 17.78 -29.26
CA VAL A 348 -30.71 17.34 -29.15
C VAL A 348 -31.64 18.50 -28.75
N ASN A 349 -31.22 19.32 -27.77
CA ASN A 349 -32.00 20.51 -27.38
C ASN A 349 -32.13 21.54 -28.52
N ASP A 350 -31.04 21.77 -29.28
CA ASP A 350 -31.03 22.71 -30.41
C ASP A 350 -31.90 22.21 -31.56
N GLU A 351 -31.85 20.89 -31.87
CA GLU A 351 -32.75 20.28 -32.87
C GLU A 351 -34.22 20.43 -32.49
N LEU A 352 -34.56 20.20 -31.20
CA LEU A 352 -35.93 20.40 -30.73
C LEU A 352 -36.36 21.88 -30.81
N SER A 353 -35.45 22.81 -30.51
CA SER A 353 -35.69 24.24 -30.64
C SER A 353 -35.97 24.65 -32.10
N LEU A 354 -35.22 24.07 -33.06
CA LEU A 354 -35.45 24.26 -34.48
C LEU A 354 -36.81 23.66 -34.96
N ILE A 355 -37.17 22.49 -34.46
CA ILE A 355 -38.46 21.84 -34.73
C ILE A 355 -39.60 22.75 -34.25
N VAL A 356 -39.47 23.32 -33.05
CA VAL A 356 -40.43 24.25 -32.48
C VAL A 356 -40.55 25.52 -33.33
N LEU A 357 -39.43 26.14 -33.69
CA LEU A 357 -39.43 27.34 -34.53
C LEU A 357 -40.11 27.10 -35.89
N ASN A 358 -39.79 25.98 -36.55
CA ASN A 358 -40.42 25.60 -37.81
C ASN A 358 -41.91 25.32 -37.60
N GLY A 359 -42.30 24.72 -36.49
CA GLY A 359 -43.68 24.49 -36.11
C GLY A 359 -44.45 25.79 -35.87
N GLU A 360 -43.87 26.76 -35.17
CA GLU A 360 -44.48 28.09 -34.95
C GLU A 360 -44.70 28.84 -36.26
N ILE A 361 -43.73 28.81 -37.18
CA ILE A 361 -43.86 29.41 -38.51
C ILE A 361 -44.97 28.72 -39.30
N ALA A 362 -45.05 27.40 -39.27
CA ALA A 362 -46.10 26.64 -39.98
C ALA A 362 -47.49 26.88 -39.38
N ALA A 363 -47.57 26.94 -38.03
CA ALA A 363 -48.85 27.23 -37.34
C ALA A 363 -49.36 28.64 -37.65
N ALA A 364 -48.45 29.63 -37.67
CA ALA A 364 -48.86 31.00 -38.10
C ALA A 364 -49.37 31.07 -39.53
N ARG A 365 -48.72 30.38 -40.46
CA ARG A 365 -49.10 30.33 -41.86
C ARG A 365 -50.47 29.63 -42.11
N LYS A 366 -50.80 28.63 -41.31
CA LYS A 366 -51.98 27.79 -41.43
C LYS A 366 -53.13 28.17 -40.48
N HIS A 367 -52.97 29.27 -39.71
CA HIS A 367 -53.92 29.73 -38.69
C HIS A 367 -54.19 28.64 -37.59
N ALA A 368 -53.21 27.81 -37.30
CA ALA A 368 -53.30 26.69 -36.33
C ALA A 368 -52.73 27.06 -34.95
N ILE A 369 -53.21 28.13 -34.32
CA ILE A 369 -52.75 28.71 -33.05
C ILE A 369 -52.88 27.70 -31.91
N GLU A 370 -53.82 26.79 -31.93
CA GLU A 370 -54.09 25.71 -31.03
C GLU A 370 -52.86 24.75 -30.85
N PHE A 371 -51.88 24.80 -31.78
CA PHE A 371 -50.70 23.97 -31.76
C PHE A 371 -49.54 24.57 -30.90
N ILE A 372 -49.59 25.85 -30.58
CA ILE A 372 -48.54 26.55 -29.81
C ILE A 372 -48.27 25.89 -28.46
N PRO A 373 -49.27 25.42 -27.67
CA PRO A 373 -49.01 24.72 -26.40
C PRO A 373 -48.19 23.43 -26.57
N VAL A 374 -48.41 22.68 -27.66
CA VAL A 374 -47.65 21.45 -27.98
C VAL A 374 -46.20 21.79 -28.32
N LEU A 375 -45.98 22.85 -29.11
CA LEU A 375 -44.65 23.33 -29.46
C LEU A 375 -43.89 23.80 -28.23
N ASN A 376 -44.55 24.53 -27.33
CA ASN A 376 -43.93 24.92 -26.05
C ASN A 376 -43.60 23.72 -25.15
N ALA A 377 -44.42 22.68 -25.15
CA ALA A 377 -44.11 21.44 -24.42
C ALA A 377 -42.88 20.72 -25.02
N ILE A 378 -42.73 20.71 -26.36
CA ILE A 378 -41.51 20.17 -27.02
C ILE A 378 -40.26 20.97 -26.61
N ARG A 379 -40.35 22.30 -26.59
CA ARG A 379 -39.26 23.18 -26.14
C ARG A 379 -38.89 22.89 -24.69
N GLY A 380 -39.87 22.74 -23.80
CA GLY A 380 -39.67 22.38 -22.39
C GLY A 380 -38.97 21.06 -22.23
N ILE A 381 -39.39 20.02 -22.98
CA ILE A 381 -38.73 18.71 -22.97
C ILE A 381 -37.22 18.84 -23.35
N GLY A 382 -36.90 19.59 -24.41
CA GLY A 382 -35.52 19.81 -24.83
C GLY A 382 -34.67 20.44 -23.72
N GLN A 383 -35.19 21.46 -23.05
CA GLN A 383 -34.51 22.12 -21.92
C GLN A 383 -34.33 21.17 -20.73
N ASP A 384 -35.36 20.41 -20.37
CA ASP A 384 -35.31 19.44 -19.28
C ASP A 384 -34.29 18.31 -19.56
N ILE A 385 -34.26 17.79 -20.80
CA ILE A 385 -33.26 16.82 -21.25
C ILE A 385 -31.86 17.37 -21.06
N TYR A 386 -31.55 18.54 -21.60
CA TYR A 386 -30.26 19.17 -21.48
C TYR A 386 -29.86 19.37 -20.00
N GLN A 387 -30.78 19.83 -19.16
CA GLN A 387 -30.54 20.06 -17.75
C GLN A 387 -30.22 18.75 -16.99
N VAL A 388 -31.00 17.68 -17.24
CA VAL A 388 -30.77 16.37 -16.59
C VAL A 388 -29.43 15.77 -17.03
N PHE A 389 -29.11 15.83 -18.34
CA PHE A 389 -27.80 15.33 -18.81
C PHE A 389 -26.66 16.15 -18.28
N SER A 390 -26.72 17.48 -18.30
CA SER A 390 -25.66 18.35 -17.80
C SER A 390 -25.42 18.10 -16.31
N SER A 391 -26.47 18.07 -15.49
CA SER A 391 -26.32 17.80 -14.05
C SER A 391 -25.77 16.40 -13.75
N SER A 392 -26.19 15.39 -14.51
CA SER A 392 -25.72 14.01 -14.36
C SER A 392 -24.25 13.87 -14.75
N ILE A 393 -23.83 14.56 -15.81
CA ILE A 393 -22.42 14.57 -16.27
C ILE A 393 -21.54 15.32 -15.28
N ASP A 394 -21.99 16.44 -14.76
CA ASP A 394 -21.24 17.21 -13.76
C ASP A 394 -21.07 16.42 -12.45
N GLU A 395 -22.10 15.69 -12.00
CA GLU A 395 -22.03 14.78 -10.85
C GLU A 395 -21.08 13.60 -11.11
N LEU A 396 -21.10 13.03 -12.31
CA LEU A 396 -20.20 11.96 -12.70
C LEU A 396 -18.74 12.43 -12.76
N ALA A 397 -18.49 13.60 -13.35
CA ALA A 397 -17.16 14.21 -13.40
C ALA A 397 -16.60 14.46 -12.00
N ALA A 398 -17.42 15.00 -11.09
CA ALA A 398 -17.07 15.19 -9.68
C ALA A 398 -16.75 13.87 -8.99
N THR A 399 -17.53 12.82 -9.25
CA THR A 399 -17.31 11.48 -8.71
C THR A 399 -15.98 10.87 -9.16
N ILE A 400 -15.67 10.97 -10.47
CA ILE A 400 -14.41 10.45 -11.03
C ILE A 400 -13.22 11.22 -10.44
N MET A 401 -13.32 12.55 -10.37
CA MET A 401 -12.28 13.39 -9.78
C MET A 401 -12.04 13.03 -8.33
N HIS A 402 -13.10 12.92 -7.52
CA HIS A 402 -12.99 12.52 -6.13
C HIS A 402 -12.30 11.16 -5.97
N SER A 403 -12.63 10.19 -6.84
CA SER A 403 -11.98 8.89 -6.86
C SER A 403 -10.48 8.98 -7.14
N GLN A 404 -10.07 9.79 -8.11
CA GLN A 404 -8.66 10.00 -8.43
C GLN A 404 -7.89 10.69 -7.29
N LEU A 405 -8.51 11.69 -6.65
CA LEU A 405 -7.93 12.36 -5.50
C LEU A 405 -7.74 11.38 -4.32
N LEU A 406 -8.73 10.55 -4.05
CA LEU A 406 -8.67 9.53 -2.99
C LEU A 406 -7.60 8.47 -3.30
N GLU A 407 -7.53 7.98 -4.54
CA GLU A 407 -6.51 7.04 -4.99
C GLU A 407 -5.10 7.61 -4.75
N LEU A 408 -4.84 8.84 -5.21
CA LEU A 408 -3.54 9.49 -5.04
C LEU A 408 -3.18 9.69 -3.55
N THR A 409 -4.15 10.15 -2.74
CA THR A 409 -3.94 10.33 -1.29
C THR A 409 -3.57 9.02 -0.63
N THR A 410 -4.32 7.96 -0.93
CA THR A 410 -4.09 6.63 -0.38
C THR A 410 -2.71 6.08 -0.76
N LEU A 411 -2.31 6.25 -2.02
CA LEU A 411 -0.97 5.85 -2.48
C LEU A 411 0.15 6.67 -1.81
N ALA A 412 -0.07 7.97 -1.57
CA ALA A 412 0.91 8.81 -0.87
C ALA A 412 1.07 8.38 0.60
N GLU A 413 -0.04 8.10 1.29
CA GLU A 413 -0.01 7.59 2.66
C GLU A 413 0.67 6.23 2.76
N LEU A 414 0.43 5.35 1.78
CA LEU A 414 1.13 4.07 1.69
C LEU A 414 2.64 4.27 1.52
N ALA A 415 3.06 5.12 0.58
CA ALA A 415 4.47 5.39 0.36
C ALA A 415 5.17 5.85 1.64
N ALA A 416 4.53 6.75 2.37
CA ALA A 416 5.02 7.24 3.66
C ALA A 416 5.10 6.12 4.72
N ASP A 417 4.07 5.24 4.81
CA ASP A 417 4.06 4.10 5.75
C ASP A 417 5.14 3.06 5.40
N ILE A 418 5.33 2.74 4.11
CA ILE A 418 6.40 1.83 3.67
C ILE A 418 7.78 2.39 4.02
N MET A 419 7.99 3.70 3.82
CA MET A 419 9.25 4.35 4.18
C MET A 419 9.52 4.27 5.68
N ASP A 420 8.55 4.63 6.52
CA ASP A 420 8.70 4.58 7.98
C ASP A 420 8.97 3.16 8.47
N ARG A 421 8.29 2.14 7.95
CA ARG A 421 8.53 0.73 8.27
C ARG A 421 9.92 0.29 7.86
N ASN A 422 10.37 0.65 6.67
CA ASN A 422 11.70 0.28 6.19
C ASN A 422 12.80 0.93 7.04
N LEU A 423 12.68 2.21 7.35
CA LEU A 423 13.66 2.92 8.18
C LEU A 423 13.63 2.46 9.65
N TYR A 424 12.47 2.05 10.17
CA TYR A 424 12.34 1.39 11.47
C TYR A 424 13.19 0.11 11.57
N GLU A 425 13.13 -0.74 10.54
CA GLU A 425 13.94 -1.96 10.53
C GLU A 425 15.45 -1.64 10.56
N ARG A 426 15.90 -0.59 9.87
CA ARG A 426 17.32 -0.14 9.93
C ARG A 426 17.73 0.29 11.34
N ALA A 427 16.86 0.98 12.05
CA ALA A 427 17.10 1.35 13.45
C ALA A 427 17.16 0.12 14.36
N ASN A 428 16.34 -0.91 14.10
CA ASN A 428 16.37 -2.16 14.85
C ASN A 428 17.64 -2.97 14.57
N ASP A 429 17.97 -3.14 13.29
CA ASP A 429 19.13 -3.90 12.86
C ASP A 429 20.42 -3.39 13.53
N CYS A 430 20.68 -2.08 13.49
CA CYS A 430 21.89 -1.54 14.10
C CYS A 430 21.93 -1.75 15.62
N ARG A 431 20.81 -1.54 16.34
CA ARG A 431 20.70 -1.75 17.79
C ARG A 431 20.92 -3.20 18.17
N TRP A 432 20.33 -4.11 17.40
CA TRP A 432 20.42 -5.53 17.66
C TRP A 432 21.83 -6.08 17.36
N TRP A 433 22.39 -5.75 16.20
CA TRP A 433 23.73 -6.24 15.85
C TRP A 433 24.82 -5.66 16.73
N ALA A 434 24.63 -4.47 17.30
CA ALA A 434 25.52 -3.93 18.31
C ALA A 434 25.60 -4.80 19.59
N GLN A 435 24.62 -5.67 19.84
CA GLN A 435 24.62 -6.58 20.99
C GLN A 435 25.33 -7.92 20.71
N ASN A 436 25.79 -8.15 19.48
CA ASN A 436 26.47 -9.38 19.11
C ASN A 436 27.72 -9.61 19.99
N ALA A 437 27.77 -10.79 20.59
CA ALA A 437 28.82 -11.13 21.56
C ALA A 437 30.21 -11.13 20.94
N SER A 438 30.37 -11.63 19.71
CA SER A 438 31.69 -11.69 19.04
C SER A 438 32.23 -10.29 18.73
N PHE A 439 31.37 -9.35 18.31
CA PHE A 439 31.77 -7.95 18.07
C PHE A 439 32.22 -7.27 19.36
N ARG A 440 31.43 -7.42 20.43
CA ARG A 440 31.73 -6.84 21.74
C ARG A 440 32.99 -7.42 22.35
N GLN A 441 33.19 -8.74 22.27
CA GLN A 441 34.39 -9.41 22.79
C GLN A 441 35.66 -9.00 22.03
N ALA A 442 35.57 -8.88 20.70
CA ALA A 442 36.71 -8.48 19.88
C ALA A 442 37.13 -7.03 20.16
N LEU A 443 36.18 -6.09 20.23
CA LEU A 443 36.47 -4.67 20.46
C LEU A 443 36.86 -4.38 21.92
N ALA A 444 36.56 -5.27 22.86
CA ALA A 444 37.01 -5.15 24.25
C ALA A 444 38.52 -5.50 24.46
N GLN A 445 39.14 -6.11 23.44
CA GLN A 445 40.58 -6.43 23.49
C GLN A 445 41.43 -5.19 23.17
N PRO A 446 42.58 -5.01 23.82
CA PRO A 446 43.45 -3.86 23.55
C PRO A 446 44.04 -3.88 22.14
N ASP A 447 44.31 -5.06 21.59
CA ASP A 447 44.83 -5.27 20.25
C ASP A 447 44.02 -6.33 19.51
N ILE A 448 43.48 -6.00 18.33
CA ILE A 448 42.72 -6.91 17.47
C ILE A 448 43.67 -7.46 16.39
N THR A 449 43.86 -8.75 16.36
CA THR A 449 44.72 -9.41 15.37
C THR A 449 44.09 -9.38 13.97
N ASP A 450 44.90 -9.50 12.91
CA ASP A 450 44.39 -9.53 11.51
C ASP A 450 43.45 -10.72 11.27
N ALA A 451 43.72 -11.87 11.91
CA ALA A 451 42.82 -13.03 11.83
C ALA A 451 41.42 -12.73 12.45
N GLN A 452 41.38 -12.01 13.56
CA GLN A 452 40.14 -11.57 14.18
C GLN A 452 39.38 -10.54 13.28
N ARG A 453 40.11 -9.57 12.69
CA ARG A 453 39.55 -8.62 11.75
C ARG A 453 38.91 -9.33 10.56
N GLN A 454 39.60 -10.33 10.00
CA GLN A 454 39.09 -11.12 8.89
C GLN A 454 37.85 -11.93 9.29
N ALA A 455 37.81 -12.54 10.47
CA ALA A 455 36.64 -13.25 10.97
C ALA A 455 35.44 -12.33 11.17
N LEU A 456 35.66 -11.13 11.72
CA LEU A 456 34.61 -10.09 11.84
C LEU A 456 34.09 -9.65 10.47
N ALA A 457 34.99 -9.41 9.50
CA ALA A 457 34.60 -9.04 8.14
C ALA A 457 33.73 -10.11 7.46
N GLN A 458 34.10 -11.40 7.63
CA GLN A 458 33.30 -12.53 7.10
C GLN A 458 31.91 -12.59 7.76
N GLN A 459 31.81 -12.37 9.06
CA GLN A 459 30.54 -12.33 9.77
C GLN A 459 29.67 -11.16 9.31
N LEU A 460 30.24 -9.97 9.14
CA LEU A 460 29.55 -8.80 8.60
C LEU A 460 29.10 -9.02 7.16
N ALA A 461 29.91 -9.66 6.32
CA ALA A 461 29.56 -10.00 4.94
C ALA A 461 28.40 -11.01 4.88
N TYR A 462 28.38 -12.00 5.78
CA TYR A 462 27.28 -12.94 5.90
C TYR A 462 25.96 -12.22 6.27
N ILE A 463 26.00 -11.36 7.30
CA ILE A 463 24.84 -10.56 7.72
C ILE A 463 24.35 -9.70 6.55
N ASN A 464 25.26 -8.98 5.88
CA ASN A 464 24.91 -8.13 4.74
C ASN A 464 24.29 -8.93 3.58
N GLY A 465 24.74 -10.17 3.38
CA GLY A 465 24.16 -11.08 2.37
C GLY A 465 22.73 -11.53 2.69
N LEU A 466 22.35 -11.61 3.98
CA LEU A 466 21.00 -11.96 4.40
C LEU A 466 19.99 -10.81 4.14
N TYR A 467 20.38 -9.58 4.44
CA TYR A 467 19.48 -8.44 4.46
C TYR A 467 19.41 -7.67 3.13
N THR A 468 20.45 -7.70 2.30
CA THR A 468 20.51 -7.14 0.92
C THR A 468 20.11 -5.66 0.74
N VAL A 469 19.94 -4.92 1.84
CA VAL A 469 19.49 -3.51 1.85
C VAL A 469 20.60 -2.54 2.26
N TYR A 470 21.78 -3.06 2.58
CA TYR A 470 22.94 -2.26 2.98
C TYR A 470 24.03 -2.32 1.94
N GLN A 471 24.60 -1.16 1.61
CA GLN A 471 25.80 -1.08 0.78
C GLN A 471 26.98 -1.68 1.53
N THR A 472 27.13 -1.34 2.83
CA THR A 472 28.16 -1.92 3.70
C THR A 472 27.74 -1.84 5.16
N ILE A 473 28.24 -2.81 5.94
CA ILE A 473 28.14 -2.84 7.40
C ILE A 473 29.57 -2.79 7.92
N TYR A 474 29.86 -1.95 8.91
CA TYR A 474 31.21 -1.78 9.43
C TYR A 474 31.26 -1.67 10.95
N LEU A 475 32.39 -2.04 11.53
CA LEU A 475 32.70 -1.89 12.94
C LEU A 475 33.87 -0.89 13.12
N TYR A 476 33.74 -0.03 14.11
CA TYR A 476 34.80 0.93 14.49
C TYR A 476 35.00 0.96 16.00
N ASP A 477 36.23 1.30 16.42
CA ASP A 477 36.61 1.38 17.85
C ASP A 477 36.21 2.74 18.46
N ALA A 478 36.49 2.90 19.77
CA ALA A 478 36.22 4.14 20.49
C ALA A 478 37.10 5.34 20.03
N ARG A 479 38.07 5.11 19.15
CA ARG A 479 38.91 6.16 18.50
C ARG A 479 38.45 6.45 17.08
N LEU A 480 37.24 5.94 16.68
CA LEU A 480 36.70 6.04 15.35
C LEU A 480 37.56 5.37 14.25
N GLN A 481 38.44 4.44 14.60
CA GLN A 481 39.21 3.65 13.64
C GLN A 481 38.37 2.49 13.11
N LEU A 482 38.34 2.31 11.80
CA LEU A 482 37.64 1.21 11.14
C LEU A 482 38.33 -0.11 11.51
N VAL A 483 37.59 -1.02 12.14
CA VAL A 483 38.08 -2.34 12.59
C VAL A 483 37.84 -3.40 11.52
N ALA A 484 36.63 -3.47 10.97
CA ALA A 484 36.23 -4.43 9.94
C ALA A 484 35.03 -3.90 9.14
N SER A 485 34.86 -4.36 7.91
CA SER A 485 33.70 -4.07 7.09
C SER A 485 33.21 -5.30 6.32
N SER A 486 31.95 -5.31 5.92
CA SER A 486 31.35 -6.37 5.09
C SER A 486 31.93 -6.44 3.67
N THR A 487 32.55 -5.36 3.19
CA THR A 487 33.22 -5.27 1.88
C THR A 487 34.69 -5.71 1.93
N GLY A 488 35.19 -6.02 3.13
CA GLY A 488 36.58 -6.42 3.35
C GLY A 488 37.57 -5.25 3.45
N ASP A 489 37.11 -4.00 3.28
CA ASP A 489 37.95 -2.82 3.47
C ASP A 489 38.31 -2.67 4.95
N ALA A 490 39.59 -2.58 5.24
CA ALA A 490 40.12 -2.34 6.57
C ALA A 490 41.05 -1.13 6.53
N GLY A 491 40.89 -0.25 7.53
CA GLY A 491 41.69 0.97 7.64
C GLY A 491 40.98 2.22 7.20
N GLY A 492 41.07 3.26 7.98
CA GLY A 492 40.41 4.54 7.81
C GLY A 492 39.86 5.06 9.14
N VAL A 493 39.67 6.34 9.21
CA VAL A 493 39.12 7.02 10.41
C VAL A 493 37.75 7.57 10.00
N MET A 494 36.73 7.35 10.83
CA MET A 494 35.43 7.96 10.63
C MET A 494 35.54 9.49 10.79
N GLU A 495 34.78 10.21 10.02
CA GLU A 495 34.81 11.68 10.04
C GLU A 495 34.37 12.23 11.41
N ALA A 496 35.08 13.25 11.90
CA ALA A 496 34.68 13.98 13.10
C ALA A 496 33.34 14.72 12.83
N GLY A 497 32.46 14.76 13.85
CA GLY A 497 31.11 15.32 13.71
C GLY A 497 30.10 14.37 13.05
N SER A 498 30.50 13.14 12.70
CA SER A 498 29.62 12.15 12.08
C SER A 498 28.65 11.50 13.07
N ALA A 499 27.67 10.79 12.56
CA ALA A 499 26.77 9.95 13.38
C ALA A 499 27.53 8.86 14.15
N ALA A 500 28.70 8.42 13.68
CA ALA A 500 29.58 7.50 14.38
C ALA A 500 30.14 8.14 15.66
N GLU A 501 30.55 9.40 15.64
CA GLU A 501 30.98 10.11 16.86
C GLU A 501 29.81 10.36 17.82
N ALA A 502 28.63 10.72 17.29
CA ALA A 502 27.43 10.86 18.13
C ALA A 502 27.05 9.53 18.81
N CYS A 503 27.25 8.41 18.11
CA CYS A 503 27.00 7.06 18.61
C CYS A 503 27.88 6.73 19.83
N LEU A 504 29.16 7.14 19.87
CA LEU A 504 30.04 6.89 21.02
C LEU A 504 29.61 7.60 22.32
N LYS A 505 28.69 8.56 22.23
CA LYS A 505 28.12 9.33 23.36
C LYS A 505 26.81 8.72 23.89
N LEU A 506 26.32 7.65 23.27
CA LEU A 506 25.10 6.97 23.69
C LEU A 506 25.34 6.24 25.04
N SER A 507 24.30 6.22 25.86
CA SER A 507 24.38 5.65 27.22
C SER A 507 23.56 4.37 27.38
N GLN A 508 22.75 4.00 26.39
CA GLN A 508 21.87 2.83 26.48
C GLN A 508 21.89 2.02 25.17
N PRO A 509 21.84 0.68 25.26
CA PRO A 509 21.86 -0.20 24.07
C PRO A 509 20.68 -0.02 23.11
N GLN A 510 19.56 0.58 23.57
CA GLN A 510 18.37 0.84 22.77
C GLN A 510 18.48 2.13 21.94
N GLN A 511 19.48 2.95 22.22
CA GLN A 511 19.71 4.20 21.50
C GLN A 511 20.53 3.94 20.22
N TYR A 512 20.31 4.80 19.23
CA TYR A 512 21.04 4.81 17.97
C TYR A 512 21.25 6.24 17.50
N ALA A 513 22.19 6.43 16.58
CA ALA A 513 22.43 7.71 15.92
C ALA A 513 22.32 7.53 14.41
N VAL A 514 21.68 8.49 13.72
CA VAL A 514 21.51 8.46 12.27
C VAL A 514 22.10 9.73 11.67
N SER A 515 22.79 9.59 10.53
CA SER A 515 23.24 10.75 9.76
C SER A 515 22.07 11.48 9.12
N ASP A 516 22.26 12.76 8.79
CA ASP A 516 21.41 13.42 7.81
C ASP A 516 21.51 12.72 6.45
N PHE A 517 20.54 12.98 5.57
CA PHE A 517 20.56 12.47 4.19
C PHE A 517 21.50 13.32 3.34
N VAL A 518 22.79 13.01 3.42
CA VAL A 518 23.88 13.78 2.78
C VAL A 518 24.80 12.84 2.01
N PRO A 519 25.55 13.37 1.01
CA PRO A 519 26.59 12.62 0.33
C PRO A 519 27.60 12.03 1.30
N SER A 520 27.94 10.73 1.16
CA SER A 520 28.91 10.05 1.99
C SER A 520 29.98 9.34 1.16
N GLN A 521 31.24 9.39 1.61
CA GLN A 521 32.33 8.62 1.01
C GLN A 521 32.05 7.12 1.06
N LEU A 522 31.36 6.66 2.12
CA LEU A 522 30.97 5.27 2.31
C LEU A 522 29.87 4.82 1.34
N TYR A 523 29.25 5.76 0.61
CA TYR A 523 28.22 5.50 -0.41
C TYR A 523 28.57 6.18 -1.76
N GLN A 524 29.84 6.15 -2.15
CA GLN A 524 30.32 6.67 -3.44
C GLN A 524 29.91 8.13 -3.70
N GLN A 525 29.93 8.98 -2.69
CA GLN A 525 29.49 10.38 -2.72
C GLN A 525 28.00 10.57 -3.08
N GLN A 526 27.20 9.50 -2.98
CA GLN A 526 25.75 9.61 -3.07
C GLN A 526 25.14 9.89 -1.68
N PRO A 527 24.00 10.59 -1.60
CA PRO A 527 23.33 10.81 -0.33
C PRO A 527 22.69 9.52 0.21
N THR A 528 22.87 9.29 1.51
CA THR A 528 22.27 8.16 2.20
C THR A 528 22.10 8.42 3.69
N TYR A 529 21.33 7.57 4.35
CA TYR A 529 21.29 7.46 5.82
C TYR A 529 22.30 6.43 6.30
N ILE A 530 23.04 6.75 7.35
CA ILE A 530 23.96 5.83 8.04
C ILE A 530 23.47 5.68 9.47
N TYR A 531 23.05 4.48 9.82
CA TYR A 531 22.57 4.11 11.15
C TYR A 531 23.73 3.60 11.98
N ASN A 532 23.87 4.08 13.20
CA ASN A 532 24.97 3.69 14.10
C ASN A 532 24.41 3.32 15.47
N ALA A 533 24.92 2.23 16.07
CA ALA A 533 24.62 1.83 17.45
C ALA A 533 25.90 1.50 18.21
N ALA A 534 25.92 1.87 19.51
CA ALA A 534 27.11 1.73 20.37
C ALA A 534 27.29 0.27 20.79
N LEU A 535 28.54 -0.20 20.73
CA LEU A 535 28.95 -1.45 21.34
C LEU A 535 29.45 -1.19 22.77
N PHE A 536 28.77 -1.80 23.73
CA PHE A 536 29.11 -1.70 25.14
C PHE A 536 30.04 -2.84 25.57
N HIS A 537 30.95 -2.54 26.49
CA HIS A 537 31.87 -3.54 27.01
C HIS A 537 31.11 -4.74 27.62
N PRO A 538 31.52 -6.01 27.35
CA PRO A 538 30.77 -7.19 27.82
C PRO A 538 30.57 -7.23 29.33
N SER A 539 31.59 -6.78 30.12
CA SER A 539 31.61 -6.81 31.59
C SER A 539 31.32 -5.45 32.23
N HIS A 540 31.33 -4.35 31.48
CA HIS A 540 31.11 -2.98 31.95
C HIS A 540 30.04 -2.30 31.07
N SER A 541 28.79 -2.52 31.39
CA SER A 541 27.63 -2.14 30.55
C SER A 541 27.46 -0.63 30.31
N GLU A 542 28.19 0.21 31.04
CA GLU A 542 28.17 1.68 30.86
C GLU A 542 29.33 2.17 29.95
N GLN A 543 30.29 1.30 29.62
CA GLN A 543 31.46 1.67 28.82
C GLN A 543 31.23 1.37 27.35
N VAL A 544 31.18 2.40 26.51
CA VAL A 544 31.20 2.25 25.06
C VAL A 544 32.61 1.97 24.57
N ILE A 545 32.82 0.89 23.82
CA ILE A 545 34.10 0.43 23.29
C ILE A 545 34.23 0.63 21.78
N GLY A 546 33.16 1.04 21.10
CA GLY A 546 33.10 1.27 19.67
C GLY A 546 31.66 1.33 19.17
N GLY A 547 31.47 1.13 17.90
CA GLY A 547 30.14 1.11 17.29
C GLY A 547 30.06 0.26 16.04
N ILE A 548 28.83 -0.04 15.65
CA ILE A 548 28.49 -0.62 14.36
C ILE A 548 27.79 0.43 13.50
N GLY A 549 28.14 0.52 12.23
CA GLY A 549 27.50 1.41 11.27
C GLY A 549 26.92 0.66 10.08
N LEU A 550 25.71 1.04 9.69
CA LEU A 550 24.95 0.47 8.58
C LEU A 550 24.77 1.53 7.52
N VAL A 551 25.41 1.39 6.36
CA VAL A 551 25.22 2.27 5.21
C VAL A 551 24.04 1.77 4.42
N PHE A 552 22.92 2.48 4.51
CA PHE A 552 21.70 2.09 3.81
C PHE A 552 21.84 2.30 2.28
N ASP A 553 21.49 1.29 1.49
CA ASP A 553 21.50 1.39 0.02
C ASP A 553 20.28 2.17 -0.48
N SER A 554 20.26 3.47 -0.18
CA SER A 554 19.09 4.36 -0.30
C SER A 554 18.55 4.46 -1.72
N THR A 555 19.42 4.57 -2.72
CA THR A 555 19.01 4.86 -4.10
C THR A 555 18.10 3.78 -4.69
N PRO A 556 18.50 2.49 -4.75
CA PRO A 556 17.62 1.45 -5.27
C PRO A 556 16.43 1.18 -4.33
N GLN A 557 16.62 1.25 -3.01
CA GLN A 557 15.57 0.94 -2.05
C GLN A 557 14.41 1.95 -2.13
N PHE A 558 14.71 3.25 -2.10
CA PHE A 558 13.67 4.29 -2.23
C PHE A 558 13.01 4.28 -3.60
N SER A 559 13.79 4.05 -4.67
CA SER A 559 13.25 3.92 -6.02
C SER A 559 12.30 2.72 -6.13
N ALA A 560 12.66 1.58 -5.55
CA ALA A 560 11.79 0.40 -5.53
C ALA A 560 10.49 0.66 -4.75
N MET A 561 10.57 1.28 -3.56
CA MET A 561 9.38 1.65 -2.76
C MET A 561 8.41 2.50 -3.59
N LEU A 562 8.90 3.55 -4.25
CA LEU A 562 8.08 4.44 -5.09
C LEU A 562 7.54 3.72 -6.33
N SER A 563 8.35 2.89 -6.99
CA SER A 563 7.94 2.16 -8.18
C SER A 563 6.83 1.15 -7.88
N ASP A 564 6.91 0.47 -6.74
CA ASP A 564 5.96 -0.59 -6.37
C ASP A 564 4.56 -0.06 -6.07
N ILE A 565 4.46 1.14 -5.49
CA ILE A 565 3.17 1.76 -5.17
C ILE A 565 2.49 2.36 -6.39
N LEU A 566 3.24 2.76 -7.42
CA LEU A 566 2.66 3.40 -8.58
C LEU A 566 1.78 2.44 -9.39
N PRO A 567 0.61 2.90 -9.87
CA PRO A 567 -0.26 2.10 -10.72
C PRO A 567 0.49 1.59 -11.97
N LYS A 568 0.29 0.31 -12.27
CA LYS A 568 0.91 -0.35 -13.44
C LYS A 568 -0.09 -0.47 -14.58
N ASP A 569 0.43 -0.42 -15.80
CA ASP A 569 -0.31 -0.72 -17.03
C ASP A 569 -0.42 -2.24 -17.27
N GLU A 570 -1.02 -2.63 -18.38
CA GLU A 570 -1.22 -4.05 -18.75
C GLU A 570 0.11 -4.79 -19.03
N HIS A 571 1.17 -4.06 -19.29
CA HIS A 571 2.52 -4.61 -19.57
C HIS A 571 3.43 -4.58 -18.33
N GLY A 572 2.92 -4.13 -17.17
CA GLY A 572 3.67 -4.02 -15.93
C GLY A 572 4.52 -2.75 -15.81
N GLY A 573 4.49 -1.85 -16.79
CA GLY A 573 5.09 -0.52 -16.73
C GLY A 573 4.29 0.43 -15.84
N ILE A 574 4.91 1.54 -15.41
CA ILE A 574 4.18 2.58 -14.68
C ILE A 574 3.16 3.23 -15.63
N LYS A 575 1.91 3.32 -15.18
CA LYS A 575 0.84 3.93 -15.95
C LYS A 575 1.19 5.38 -16.32
N ALA A 576 0.93 5.75 -17.58
CA ALA A 576 1.26 7.07 -18.10
C ALA A 576 0.65 8.20 -17.26
N GLY A 577 1.41 9.26 -17.05
CA GLY A 577 1.04 10.44 -16.25
C GLY A 577 1.34 10.30 -14.75
N TYR A 578 1.52 9.09 -14.21
CA TYR A 578 1.86 8.90 -12.81
C TYR A 578 3.35 9.05 -12.56
N SER A 579 3.70 9.76 -11.50
CA SER A 579 5.05 9.89 -10.98
C SER A 579 5.01 10.03 -9.45
N ALA A 580 6.13 9.72 -8.79
CA ALA A 580 6.23 9.82 -7.35
C ALA A 580 7.62 10.28 -6.91
N CYS A 581 7.70 10.94 -5.75
CA CYS A 581 8.96 11.27 -5.11
C CYS A 581 8.83 11.29 -3.59
N PHE A 582 9.95 11.05 -2.91
CA PHE A 582 10.12 11.38 -1.50
C PHE A 582 10.84 12.72 -1.38
N THR A 583 10.40 13.55 -0.45
CA THR A 583 11.02 14.85 -0.16
C THR A 583 11.24 15.04 1.33
N ASP A 584 12.16 15.91 1.69
CA ASP A 584 12.26 16.44 3.04
C ASP A 584 11.25 17.58 3.29
N ALA A 585 11.30 18.18 4.47
CA ALA A 585 10.42 19.28 4.86
C ALA A 585 10.67 20.60 4.08
N SER A 586 11.81 20.73 3.42
CA SER A 586 12.13 21.87 2.54
C SER A 586 11.68 21.67 1.09
N GLY A 587 11.19 20.47 0.76
CA GLY A 587 10.83 20.07 -0.59
C GLY A 587 11.99 19.55 -1.43
N GLN A 588 13.17 19.32 -0.83
CA GLN A 588 14.28 18.69 -1.53
C GLN A 588 13.97 17.23 -1.82
N VAL A 589 14.11 16.83 -3.07
CA VAL A 589 13.82 15.46 -3.52
C VAL A 589 14.90 14.51 -3.06
N ILE A 590 14.52 13.51 -2.29
CA ILE A 590 15.38 12.42 -1.81
C ILE A 590 15.49 11.32 -2.87
N SER A 591 14.36 10.93 -3.43
CA SER A 591 14.26 9.94 -4.51
C SER A 591 13.03 10.23 -5.36
N ALA A 592 13.10 9.86 -6.64
CA ALA A 592 11.99 10.08 -7.57
C ALA A 592 11.89 8.95 -8.60
N VAL A 593 10.67 8.64 -9.00
CA VAL A 593 10.37 7.66 -10.04
C VAL A 593 9.42 8.28 -11.06
N ASN A 594 9.78 8.16 -12.33
CA ASN A 594 9.01 8.69 -13.46
C ASN A 594 8.70 10.21 -13.35
N ALA A 595 9.46 10.94 -12.54
CA ALA A 595 9.26 12.35 -12.28
C ALA A 595 10.26 13.21 -13.06
N LYS A 596 9.85 14.45 -13.35
CA LYS A 596 10.70 15.46 -13.96
C LYS A 596 11.79 15.95 -12.99
N TRP A 597 11.50 15.92 -11.69
CA TRP A 597 12.38 16.35 -10.61
C TRP A 597 13.18 15.16 -10.09
N GLN A 598 14.51 15.28 -10.14
CA GLN A 598 15.43 14.22 -9.73
C GLN A 598 15.93 14.44 -8.30
N ALA A 599 16.53 13.42 -7.70
CA ALA A 599 17.15 13.51 -6.39
C ALA A 599 18.11 14.69 -6.29
N GLY A 600 18.08 15.46 -5.20
CA GLY A 600 18.84 16.67 -4.97
C GLY A 600 18.24 17.97 -5.55
N THR A 601 17.18 17.87 -6.38
CA THR A 601 16.43 19.07 -6.84
C THR A 601 15.30 19.40 -5.88
N VAL A 602 14.70 20.58 -6.00
CA VAL A 602 13.53 20.98 -5.20
C VAL A 602 12.27 20.77 -6.01
N LEU A 603 11.30 20.06 -5.43
CA LEU A 603 9.96 19.96 -5.99
C LEU A 603 9.23 21.30 -5.77
N PRO A 604 8.82 22.01 -6.85
CA PRO A 604 8.34 23.38 -6.75
C PRO A 604 6.90 23.48 -6.22
N LEU A 605 6.64 22.85 -5.06
CA LEU A 605 5.38 22.97 -4.34
C LEU A 605 5.45 24.15 -3.34
N PRO A 606 4.32 24.86 -3.14
CA PRO A 606 4.27 25.91 -2.12
C PRO A 606 4.58 25.36 -0.72
N ALA A 607 5.37 26.07 0.08
CA ALA A 607 5.68 25.69 1.46
C ALA A 607 4.43 25.43 2.31
N ALA A 608 3.33 26.14 2.04
CA ALA A 608 2.04 25.94 2.70
C ALA A 608 1.48 24.52 2.49
N PHE A 609 1.83 23.80 1.42
CA PHE A 609 1.40 22.42 1.19
C PHE A 609 2.05 21.49 2.20
N TYR A 610 3.35 21.61 2.40
CA TYR A 610 4.07 20.82 3.39
C TYR A 610 3.57 21.08 4.81
N GLN A 611 3.31 22.35 5.15
CA GLN A 611 2.75 22.73 6.45
C GLN A 611 1.35 22.15 6.71
N GLN A 612 0.48 22.18 5.71
CA GLN A 612 -0.86 21.59 5.82
C GLN A 612 -0.81 20.07 5.87
N ALA A 613 0.10 19.46 5.08
CA ALA A 613 0.27 18.03 5.04
C ALA A 613 0.74 17.44 6.37
N LEU A 614 1.43 18.18 7.22
CA LEU A 614 1.83 17.72 8.56
C LEU A 614 0.64 17.28 9.43
N GLN A 615 -0.53 17.88 9.24
CA GLN A 615 -1.73 17.52 9.99
C GLN A 615 -2.47 16.32 9.39
N GLN A 616 -2.60 16.32 8.07
CA GLN A 616 -3.30 15.28 7.32
C GLN A 616 -2.80 15.27 5.88
N ALA A 617 -2.72 14.07 5.27
CA ALA A 617 -2.47 13.95 3.84
C ALA A 617 -3.47 14.78 3.04
N LEU A 618 -2.99 15.46 2.03
CA LEU A 618 -3.82 16.35 1.21
C LEU A 618 -3.54 16.15 -0.28
N THR A 619 -4.56 16.40 -1.10
CA THR A 619 -4.43 16.38 -2.55
C THR A 619 -4.96 17.68 -3.14
N ARG A 620 -4.24 18.25 -4.11
CA ARG A 620 -4.61 19.49 -4.81
C ARG A 620 -4.22 19.47 -6.27
N GLN A 621 -4.87 20.33 -7.03
CA GLN A 621 -4.44 20.69 -8.37
C GLN A 621 -3.34 21.75 -8.29
N CYS A 622 -2.27 21.54 -9.06
CA CYS A 622 -1.12 22.44 -9.15
C CYS A 622 -0.65 22.58 -10.59
N GLU A 623 -0.15 23.73 -10.92
CA GLU A 623 0.60 23.93 -12.15
C GLU A 623 2.11 23.92 -11.82
N LEU A 624 2.82 22.94 -12.37
CA LEU A 624 4.25 22.75 -12.11
C LEU A 624 4.99 22.70 -13.45
N GLY A 625 5.87 23.65 -13.65
CA GLY A 625 6.66 23.73 -14.89
C GLY A 625 5.84 23.87 -16.17
N GLY A 626 4.72 24.60 -16.12
CA GLY A 626 3.81 24.82 -17.24
C GLY A 626 2.90 23.63 -17.58
N GLN A 627 2.81 22.64 -16.68
CA GLN A 627 1.94 21.47 -16.82
C GLN A 627 1.05 21.34 -15.60
N ARG A 628 -0.15 20.80 -15.77
CA ARG A 628 -1.12 20.62 -14.69
C ARG A 628 -1.00 19.21 -14.09
N TYR A 629 -1.02 19.18 -12.77
CA TYR A 629 -0.94 17.96 -11.98
C TYR A 629 -2.01 17.92 -10.88
N LEU A 630 -2.52 16.73 -10.61
CA LEU A 630 -3.07 16.39 -9.31
C LEU A 630 -1.90 15.94 -8.45
N VAL A 631 -1.69 16.60 -7.31
CA VAL A 631 -0.58 16.29 -6.40
C VAL A 631 -1.14 15.86 -5.06
N ALA A 632 -0.81 14.64 -4.64
CA ALA A 632 -1.04 14.16 -3.28
C ALA A 632 0.27 14.24 -2.49
N ILE A 633 0.18 14.68 -1.25
CA ILE A 633 1.32 14.74 -0.32
C ILE A 633 0.91 14.16 1.03
N ALA A 634 1.70 13.22 1.54
CA ALA A 634 1.49 12.59 2.83
C ALA A 634 2.78 12.64 3.67
N PRO A 635 2.69 13.01 4.97
CA PRO A 635 3.84 13.05 5.86
C PRO A 635 4.14 11.64 6.37
N THR A 636 5.41 11.35 6.63
CA THR A 636 5.80 10.22 7.46
C THR A 636 5.39 10.47 8.92
N LYS A 637 4.85 9.45 9.58
CA LYS A 637 4.28 9.56 10.94
C LYS A 637 5.02 8.71 11.97
N GLY A 638 6.02 7.94 11.50
CA GLY A 638 6.70 6.92 12.29
C GLY A 638 5.96 5.57 12.27
N TYR A 639 6.64 4.58 12.82
CA TYR A 639 6.11 3.23 12.94
C TYR A 639 6.57 2.62 14.26
N ARG A 640 5.65 2.04 15.06
CA ARG A 640 5.89 1.55 16.44
C ARG A 640 6.59 2.63 17.28
N GLU A 641 7.77 2.36 17.87
CA GLU A 641 8.54 3.34 18.61
C GLU A 641 9.31 4.34 17.74
N TYR A 642 9.64 3.97 16.49
CA TYR A 642 10.41 4.79 15.56
C TYR A 642 9.70 6.10 15.23
N LYS A 643 10.36 7.22 15.50
CA LYS A 643 9.83 8.59 15.33
C LYS A 643 8.59 8.91 16.18
N THR A 644 8.15 8.00 17.07
CA THR A 644 7.00 8.22 17.95
C THR A 644 7.41 8.37 19.40
N SER A 645 8.28 7.48 19.92
CA SER A 645 8.70 7.47 21.31
C SER A 645 10.21 7.28 21.51
N ASP A 646 10.97 6.98 20.45
CA ASP A 646 12.42 6.78 20.50
C ASP A 646 13.24 8.10 20.51
N GLY A 647 12.56 9.25 20.35
CA GLY A 647 13.20 10.58 20.34
C GLY A 647 13.84 10.97 19.01
N TYR A 648 13.87 10.10 18.00
CA TYR A 648 14.36 10.43 16.67
C TYR A 648 13.36 11.27 15.89
N GLN A 649 13.85 12.30 15.20
CA GLN A 649 13.04 13.19 14.39
C GLN A 649 13.59 13.25 12.96
N ASN A 650 12.77 12.87 12.00
CA ASN A 650 13.08 12.96 10.58
C ASN A 650 11.78 13.11 9.78
N GLN A 651 11.39 14.37 9.50
CA GLN A 651 10.14 14.64 8.80
C GLN A 651 10.34 14.53 7.29
N LEU A 652 9.76 13.50 6.70
CA LEU A 652 9.76 13.24 5.28
C LEU A 652 8.33 13.26 4.74
N PHE A 653 8.22 13.42 3.42
CA PHE A 653 6.95 13.42 2.72
C PHE A 653 7.01 12.50 1.50
N ALA A 654 5.93 11.79 1.25
CA ALA A 654 5.67 11.11 0.01
C ALA A 654 4.78 11.98 -0.87
N CYS A 655 5.23 12.28 -2.07
CA CYS A 655 4.53 13.10 -3.05
C CYS A 655 4.20 12.26 -4.28
N LEU A 656 2.91 12.13 -4.60
CA LEU A 656 2.44 11.49 -5.82
C LEU A 656 1.84 12.54 -6.75
N LEU A 657 2.18 12.43 -8.03
CA LEU A 657 1.77 13.39 -9.04
C LEU A 657 1.09 12.62 -10.20
N LEU A 658 -0.07 13.10 -10.59
CA LEU A 658 -0.76 12.65 -11.80
C LEU A 658 -0.85 13.83 -12.77
N GLN A 659 -0.07 13.76 -13.85
CA GLN A 659 -0.14 14.75 -14.92
C GLN A 659 -1.40 14.54 -15.75
N TYR A 660 -2.12 15.62 -16.04
CA TYR A 660 -3.24 15.60 -16.96
C TYR A 660 -3.11 16.68 -18.02
N GLN A 661 -3.46 16.33 -19.24
CA GLN A 661 -3.51 17.28 -20.35
C GLN A 661 -4.95 17.79 -20.49
N ILE A 662 -5.09 19.10 -20.65
CA ILE A 662 -6.31 19.65 -21.21
C ILE A 662 -6.19 19.46 -22.73
N THR A 663 -6.97 18.56 -23.28
CA THR A 663 -7.24 18.62 -24.73
C THR A 663 -7.93 19.95 -24.97
N ALA A 664 -7.20 20.92 -25.56
CA ALA A 664 -7.84 22.12 -26.07
C ALA A 664 -8.94 21.65 -26.99
N GLY A 665 -10.20 21.89 -26.60
CA GLY A 665 -11.32 21.63 -27.47
C GLY A 665 -11.13 22.41 -28.77
N CYS A 666 -11.05 21.69 -29.88
CA CYS A 666 -11.18 22.26 -31.18
C CYS A 666 -12.61 22.74 -31.41
#